data_c2a732c6675fea95d17cd29d00966526
#
_entry.id   c2a732c6675fea95d17cd29d00966526
#
_cell.length_a   1.000
_cell.length_b   1.000
_cell.length_c   1.000
_cell.angle_alpha   90.00
_cell.angle_beta   90.00
_cell.angle_gamma   90.00
#
_symmetry.space_group_name_H-M   'P 1'
#
loop_
_entity.id
_entity.type
_entity.pdbx_description
1 polymer ?
#
loop_
_entity_poly.entity_id
_entity_poly.type
_entity_poly.pdbx_seq_one_letter_code
_entity_poly.pdbx_strand_id
1 'polypeptide(L)'
;MAGAVGAGPGGAAIRAEGLALPVSAVVPELLDALADRGSAVLVAPPGTGKTTLVPLLLAGAHGRPPGRVLIAEPRRMAARAAARRMAWLLGEQVGGTVGFTVRGERRVSAATAVEVVTTGVLLQRLQRDPELAGVGTVVLDECHERHLDADTAMAFLLDVRATLRPELRLVAASATTDTAAWAALLDAPVVEAAGVLHPVDVRWAPPPRQVRPPHGMHVDPALLGHVAAVVRTAVAEGAGDVLCFLPGVGEIARVAGMLSGLGVDVLQLHGRAPAAVQDAALAPGPRRRVLLATSVAESSLTVPGVRTVVDSGLAREPRMDHARGLGALTTVRVSRAAAEQRAGRAGREAPGTVYRCWTQGEHDRLARRPAPEIALADLTGFALQAACWGEPDATGLALLDPPPQGALAAARTTLRTLGAVDAGGRATARGRRLNRLGLHPRLARALLDASPVLGAARAAEVTALLSEEVPAAYGGDLTAAWHTARRTTDAYTSRWRAESRRLTSALPAAATPDAPGTSPADPGPAPHTAPTPADSGAPRAPSDTPAKADTGTPPPTGPTGPRQAPSGTPDADTGAARTGTGTGTSADGARQAPNDTPAPATPANADTGTSPHTDTATGPTGPRQAPRDTADADTGAARTGTGTSGGGAGRVRGSVAGAGRSSGGAGPARLSDDAAAGLVVALAFPERVARRRAEGGYLMVSGTGADVGGLGEAEWVAVAVAERGAGRAAARVRLAAVVDEETAREAAAWALERYEEVRWAQGDVVSRRVERLGAVELAAAPLRSPDPAAVQAALLDGLAAEGTGLLRWSRDAEELRRRMAFVHRVLGPPWPDVAEDALLARADEWLGPELARARRRADLARIDAGAALPRLLPWATGEAARFAELAPERIEVPSGSRIRVDYGGEQPVLAVKLQELFGLAETPRVAGVPVVVHLLSPAGRPAAVTADLASFWRDGYRAVRAELRGRYPRHPWPEDPSTAAPTRRTNARRG
;
A
#
# COMPACT_ATOMS: atom_id res chain seq x y z
N MET A 1 27.75 52.78 4.11
CA MET A 1 26.43 52.20 4.39
C MET A 1 26.29 51.45 5.75
N ALA A 2 27.12 51.76 6.73
CA ALA A 2 27.16 51.08 8.04
C ALA A 2 26.10 51.51 9.07
N GLY A 3 25.25 52.51 8.80
CA GLY A 3 24.29 53.07 9.77
C GLY A 3 22.86 52.56 9.71
N ALA A 4 22.51 51.66 8.74
CA ALA A 4 21.10 51.26 8.50
C ALA A 4 20.78 49.80 8.88
N VAL A 5 21.74 49.00 9.30
CA VAL A 5 21.61 47.55 9.51
C VAL A 5 20.96 47.19 10.86
N GLY A 6 20.66 48.15 11.73
CA GLY A 6 20.10 47.91 13.07
C GLY A 6 18.65 48.30 13.29
N ALA A 7 17.94 48.73 12.26
CA ALA A 7 16.54 49.14 12.40
C ALA A 7 15.57 48.03 11.98
N GLY A 8 14.58 47.79 12.79
CA GLY A 8 13.42 46.93 12.48
C GLY A 8 12.41 47.65 11.57
N PRO A 9 11.26 47.01 11.32
CA PRO A 9 10.21 47.54 10.45
C PRO A 9 9.75 48.93 10.86
N GLY A 10 9.64 49.86 9.90
CA GLY A 10 9.25 51.25 10.15
C GLY A 10 10.22 52.08 11.00
N GLY A 11 11.49 51.64 11.12
CA GLY A 11 12.48 52.29 11.96
C GLY A 11 12.40 51.91 13.45
N ALA A 12 11.63 50.89 13.81
CA ALA A 12 11.53 50.42 15.20
C ALA A 12 12.90 49.94 15.71
N ALA A 13 13.27 50.34 16.93
CA ALA A 13 14.51 49.88 17.57
C ALA A 13 14.40 48.40 17.98
N ILE A 14 15.33 47.59 17.52
CA ILE A 14 15.49 46.20 17.97
C ILE A 14 16.32 46.19 19.24
N ARG A 15 15.91 45.44 20.25
CA ARG A 15 16.64 45.29 21.50
C ARG A 15 18.07 44.81 21.27
N ALA A 16 19.01 45.28 22.09
CA ALA A 16 20.44 44.99 21.97
C ALA A 16 20.71 43.47 21.99
N GLU A 17 19.97 42.71 22.78
CA GLU A 17 20.10 41.24 22.82
C GLU A 17 19.78 40.57 21.49
N GLY A 18 18.92 41.18 20.66
CA GLY A 18 18.64 40.71 19.30
C GLY A 18 19.79 41.00 18.36
N LEU A 19 20.32 42.23 18.40
CA LEU A 19 21.44 42.66 17.54
C LEU A 19 22.76 41.95 17.88
N ALA A 20 22.90 41.41 19.09
CA ALA A 20 24.05 40.62 19.51
C ALA A 20 24.01 39.18 19.00
N LEU A 21 22.92 38.75 18.36
CA LEU A 21 22.81 37.37 17.83
C LEU A 21 23.78 37.17 16.65
N PRO A 22 24.44 35.98 16.56
CA PRO A 22 25.52 35.74 15.56
C PRO A 22 25.11 36.00 14.10
N VAL A 23 23.84 35.75 13.76
CA VAL A 23 23.36 35.96 12.38
C VAL A 23 23.42 37.42 11.93
N SER A 24 23.49 38.38 12.86
CA SER A 24 23.58 39.81 12.52
C SER A 24 24.80 40.13 11.66
N ALA A 25 25.90 39.41 11.84
CA ALA A 25 27.16 39.61 11.10
C ALA A 25 27.03 39.33 9.60
N VAL A 26 26.14 38.40 9.21
CA VAL A 26 25.97 38.01 7.79
C VAL A 26 24.73 38.62 7.13
N VAL A 27 23.96 39.45 7.85
CA VAL A 27 22.78 40.12 7.26
C VAL A 27 23.14 41.04 6.08
N PRO A 28 24.25 41.81 6.11
CA PRO A 28 24.65 42.59 4.94
C PRO A 28 24.84 41.74 3.68
N GLU A 29 25.57 40.62 3.79
CA GLU A 29 25.78 39.66 2.71
C GLU A 29 24.45 39.08 2.20
N LEU A 30 23.53 38.72 3.12
CA LEU A 30 22.20 38.23 2.78
C LEU A 30 21.38 39.28 2.00
N LEU A 31 21.46 40.56 2.41
CA LEU A 31 20.78 41.67 1.71
C LEU A 31 21.36 41.92 0.32
N ASP A 32 22.68 41.86 0.18
CA ASP A 32 23.37 41.97 -1.10
C ASP A 32 22.97 40.81 -2.04
N ALA A 33 22.98 39.55 -1.54
CA ALA A 33 22.51 38.37 -2.29
C ALA A 33 21.05 38.55 -2.78
N LEU A 34 20.16 39.03 -1.91
CA LEU A 34 18.78 39.31 -2.26
C LEU A 34 18.59 40.50 -3.22
N ALA A 35 19.49 41.46 -3.21
CA ALA A 35 19.46 42.55 -4.16
C ALA A 35 19.90 42.10 -5.56
N ASP A 36 20.96 41.29 -5.64
CA ASP A 36 21.54 40.83 -6.88
C ASP A 36 20.77 39.70 -7.57
N ARG A 37 20.35 38.72 -6.78
CA ARG A 37 19.71 37.46 -7.29
C ARG A 37 18.23 37.31 -6.97
N GLY A 38 17.70 38.11 -6.03
CA GLY A 38 16.36 38.00 -5.51
C GLY A 38 16.14 36.74 -4.66
N SER A 39 17.16 35.89 -4.50
CA SER A 39 17.12 34.65 -3.70
C SER A 39 18.42 34.44 -2.95
N ALA A 40 18.32 33.74 -1.79
CA ALA A 40 19.47 33.34 -0.99
C ALA A 40 19.19 32.07 -0.20
N VAL A 41 20.23 31.28 0.09
CA VAL A 41 20.20 30.20 1.05
C VAL A 41 20.95 30.63 2.29
N LEU A 42 20.25 30.71 3.43
CA LEU A 42 20.84 31.09 4.71
C LEU A 42 21.14 29.82 5.54
N VAL A 43 22.38 29.55 5.78
CA VAL A 43 22.84 28.51 6.71
C VAL A 43 23.18 29.15 8.05
N ALA A 44 22.42 28.75 9.06
CA ALA A 44 22.64 29.33 10.39
C ALA A 44 22.29 28.27 11.46
N PRO A 45 23.25 27.90 12.31
CA PRO A 45 22.99 26.95 13.40
C PRO A 45 21.82 27.40 14.28
N PRO A 46 21.14 26.47 14.96
CA PRO A 46 20.03 26.81 15.83
C PRO A 46 20.46 27.79 16.95
N GLY A 47 19.67 28.82 17.22
CA GLY A 47 19.96 29.83 18.25
C GLY A 47 20.69 31.05 17.75
N THR A 48 21.20 31.10 16.54
CA THR A 48 21.90 32.26 15.94
C THR A 48 21.00 33.43 15.58
N GLY A 49 19.67 33.23 15.57
CA GLY A 49 18.69 34.30 15.26
C GLY A 49 18.07 34.23 13.87
N LYS A 50 18.32 33.14 13.07
CA LYS A 50 17.80 33.01 11.70
C LYS A 50 16.28 33.22 11.64
N THR A 51 15.53 32.59 12.53
CA THR A 51 14.07 32.62 12.60
C THR A 51 13.51 33.92 13.18
N THR A 52 14.27 34.62 14.03
CA THR A 52 13.74 35.72 14.85
C THR A 52 14.31 37.08 14.51
N LEU A 53 15.62 37.22 14.22
CA LEU A 53 16.25 38.49 13.88
C LEU A 53 16.19 38.78 12.38
N VAL A 54 16.49 37.78 11.54
CA VAL A 54 16.55 37.94 10.08
C VAL A 54 15.27 38.51 9.50
N PRO A 55 14.05 38.02 9.81
CA PRO A 55 12.82 38.57 9.27
C PRO A 55 12.57 40.04 9.68
N LEU A 56 12.99 40.42 10.91
CA LEU A 56 12.88 41.83 11.37
C LEU A 56 13.79 42.73 10.58
N LEU A 57 15.05 42.33 10.34
CA LEU A 57 16.01 43.09 9.57
C LEU A 57 15.64 43.17 8.07
N LEU A 58 15.12 42.07 7.50
CA LEU A 58 14.60 42.10 6.14
C LEU A 58 13.41 43.06 5.99
N ALA A 59 12.51 43.08 6.99
CA ALA A 59 11.38 44.01 6.99
C ALA A 59 11.77 45.49 7.18
N GLY A 60 12.92 45.77 7.84
CA GLY A 60 13.50 47.11 8.03
C GLY A 60 14.41 47.56 6.90
N ALA A 61 14.84 46.69 5.97
CA ALA A 61 15.84 46.99 4.96
C ALA A 61 15.35 48.01 3.92
N HIS A 62 16.23 48.93 3.53
CA HIS A 62 15.97 49.86 2.42
C HIS A 62 16.04 49.11 1.06
N GLY A 63 15.24 49.60 0.09
CA GLY A 63 15.22 49.01 -1.25
C GLY A 63 14.61 47.62 -1.38
N ARG A 64 13.92 47.11 -0.34
CA ARG A 64 13.15 45.88 -0.43
C ARG A 64 11.88 46.05 -1.28
N PRO A 65 11.34 45.02 -1.90
CA PRO A 65 10.01 45.08 -2.50
C PRO A 65 8.95 45.51 -1.48
N PRO A 66 7.93 46.30 -1.89
CA PRO A 66 6.84 46.66 -1.00
C PRO A 66 6.08 45.41 -0.51
N GLY A 67 5.63 45.46 0.74
CA GLY A 67 4.84 44.39 1.34
C GLY A 67 5.46 43.78 2.59
N ARG A 68 4.82 42.73 3.10
CA ARG A 68 5.25 42.05 4.32
C ARG A 68 6.40 41.10 4.03
N VAL A 69 7.16 40.77 5.09
CA VAL A 69 8.01 39.60 5.14
C VAL A 69 7.17 38.45 5.70
N LEU A 70 7.01 37.41 4.91
CA LEU A 70 6.28 36.20 5.28
C LEU A 70 7.30 35.11 5.63
N ILE A 71 7.25 34.56 6.86
CA ILE A 71 8.11 33.47 7.25
C ILE A 71 7.26 32.21 7.44
N ALA A 72 7.63 31.12 6.75
CA ALA A 72 6.94 29.84 6.80
C ALA A 72 7.68 28.85 7.69
N GLU A 73 7.02 28.43 8.74
CA GLU A 73 7.50 27.46 9.73
C GLU A 73 6.80 26.12 9.58
N PRO A 74 7.46 24.97 9.73
CA PRO A 74 6.78 23.68 9.58
C PRO A 74 5.81 23.38 10.71
N ARG A 75 5.98 24.01 11.90
CA ARG A 75 5.24 23.64 13.11
C ARG A 75 4.51 24.81 13.75
N ARG A 76 3.22 24.61 14.11
CA ARG A 76 2.39 25.65 14.75
C ARG A 76 3.01 26.25 16.03
N MET A 77 3.71 25.41 16.81
CA MET A 77 4.34 25.83 18.07
C MET A 77 5.54 26.75 17.79
N ALA A 78 6.37 26.39 16.82
CA ALA A 78 7.50 27.18 16.40
C ALA A 78 7.06 28.55 15.84
N ALA A 79 6.03 28.56 14.98
CA ALA A 79 5.47 29.79 14.43
C ALA A 79 5.00 30.77 15.53
N ARG A 80 4.30 30.26 16.58
CA ARG A 80 3.88 31.10 17.71
C ARG A 80 5.07 31.61 18.54
N ALA A 81 6.04 30.74 18.82
CA ALA A 81 7.23 31.06 19.59
C ALA A 81 8.09 32.11 18.88
N ALA A 82 8.30 31.94 17.57
CA ALA A 82 9.02 32.90 16.72
C ALA A 82 8.33 34.26 16.72
N ALA A 83 7.01 34.31 16.51
CA ALA A 83 6.26 35.57 16.51
C ALA A 83 6.34 36.29 17.89
N ARG A 84 6.21 35.53 18.99
CA ARG A 84 6.35 36.09 20.35
C ARG A 84 7.76 36.63 20.59
N ARG A 85 8.80 35.92 20.19
CA ARG A 85 10.19 36.32 20.36
C ARG A 85 10.50 37.56 19.52
N MET A 86 10.04 37.63 18.27
CA MET A 86 10.20 38.84 17.42
C MET A 86 9.47 40.05 18.00
N ALA A 87 8.22 39.90 18.44
CA ALA A 87 7.49 40.98 19.07
C ALA A 87 8.19 41.46 20.34
N TRP A 88 8.72 40.55 21.16
CA TRP A 88 9.51 40.87 22.35
C TRP A 88 10.80 41.65 21.96
N LEU A 89 11.49 41.30 20.88
CA LEU A 89 12.67 42.01 20.40
C LEU A 89 12.36 43.47 19.98
N LEU A 90 11.13 43.74 19.54
CA LEU A 90 10.63 45.06 19.23
C LEU A 90 10.00 45.80 20.44
N GLY A 91 9.91 45.16 21.60
CA GLY A 91 9.25 45.70 22.79
C GLY A 91 7.72 45.79 22.69
N GLU A 92 7.09 45.01 21.80
CA GLU A 92 5.66 45.03 21.53
C GLU A 92 4.98 43.66 21.77
N GLN A 93 3.65 43.67 21.67
CA GLN A 93 2.84 42.43 21.74
C GLN A 93 2.58 41.86 20.34
N VAL A 94 2.36 40.52 20.23
CA VAL A 94 2.00 39.86 18.98
C VAL A 94 0.65 40.38 18.46
N GLY A 95 0.61 40.72 17.17
CA GLY A 95 -0.55 41.29 16.50
C GLY A 95 -0.37 42.75 16.08
N GLY A 96 0.76 43.40 16.52
CA GLY A 96 1.25 44.68 16.05
C GLY A 96 2.09 44.50 14.77
N THR A 97 3.32 45.01 14.83
CA THR A 97 4.30 44.90 13.71
C THR A 97 4.62 43.45 13.36
N VAL A 98 4.62 42.56 14.36
CA VAL A 98 4.79 41.11 14.20
C VAL A 98 3.47 40.40 14.48
N GLY A 99 3.03 39.58 13.51
CA GLY A 99 1.84 38.73 13.65
C GLY A 99 2.10 37.30 13.27
N PHE A 100 1.11 36.43 13.48
CA PHE A 100 1.15 35.05 12.97
C PHE A 100 -0.20 34.57 12.49
N THR A 101 -0.16 33.60 11.59
CA THR A 101 -1.34 32.84 11.14
C THR A 101 -1.02 31.35 11.11
N VAL A 102 -1.71 30.58 11.94
CA VAL A 102 -1.66 29.11 11.94
C VAL A 102 -3.08 28.57 11.83
N ARG A 103 -3.25 27.29 11.49
CA ARG A 103 -4.58 26.68 11.34
C ARG A 103 -5.41 26.89 12.62
N GLY A 104 -6.52 27.60 12.49
CA GLY A 104 -7.45 27.87 13.58
C GLY A 104 -7.11 29.11 14.45
N GLU A 105 -5.97 29.78 14.22
CA GLU A 105 -5.59 30.98 14.99
C GLU A 105 -4.88 32.01 14.09
N ARG A 106 -5.32 33.28 14.17
CA ARG A 106 -4.75 34.41 13.43
C ARG A 106 -4.63 35.63 14.33
N ARG A 107 -3.42 36.20 14.41
CA ARG A 107 -3.12 37.43 15.14
C ARG A 107 -2.30 38.35 14.25
N VAL A 108 -2.96 39.11 13.43
CA VAL A 108 -2.35 40.09 12.53
C VAL A 108 -3.21 41.36 12.45
N SER A 109 -2.61 42.49 12.16
CA SER A 109 -3.27 43.76 11.94
C SER A 109 -2.82 44.41 10.62
N ALA A 110 -3.33 45.57 10.29
CA ALA A 110 -2.89 46.37 9.16
C ALA A 110 -1.42 46.79 9.32
N ALA A 111 -0.93 46.96 10.55
CA ALA A 111 0.44 47.35 10.85
C ALA A 111 1.45 46.17 10.76
N THR A 112 0.97 44.94 10.56
CA THR A 112 1.85 43.76 10.54
C THR A 112 2.78 43.82 9.34
N ALA A 113 4.09 43.99 9.61
CA ALA A 113 5.17 43.97 8.61
C ALA A 113 5.86 42.60 8.50
N VAL A 114 5.86 41.79 9.59
CA VAL A 114 6.37 40.44 9.60
C VAL A 114 5.23 39.52 10.03
N GLU A 115 4.90 38.56 9.19
CA GLU A 115 3.86 37.55 9.48
C GLU A 115 4.46 36.15 9.48
N VAL A 116 4.35 35.42 10.60
CA VAL A 116 4.77 34.02 10.71
C VAL A 116 3.61 33.13 10.38
N VAL A 117 3.80 32.21 9.45
CA VAL A 117 2.76 31.25 9.03
C VAL A 117 3.28 29.81 9.12
N THR A 118 2.38 28.83 9.15
CA THR A 118 2.81 27.45 8.90
C THR A 118 2.88 27.17 7.40
N THR A 119 3.76 26.24 6.97
CA THR A 119 3.94 25.87 5.55
C THR A 119 2.62 25.51 4.87
N GLY A 120 1.74 24.74 5.53
CA GLY A 120 0.41 24.45 4.99
C GLY A 120 -0.51 25.68 4.86
N VAL A 121 -0.34 26.73 5.70
CA VAL A 121 -1.04 28.02 5.53
C VAL A 121 -0.48 28.80 4.35
N LEU A 122 0.83 28.77 4.13
CA LEU A 122 1.46 29.36 2.94
C LEU A 122 0.93 28.71 1.67
N LEU A 123 0.91 27.38 1.60
CA LEU A 123 0.35 26.65 0.44
C LEU A 123 -1.09 27.01 0.15
N GLN A 124 -1.93 27.07 1.18
CA GLN A 124 -3.33 27.50 0.99
C GLN A 124 -3.46 28.94 0.55
N ARG A 125 -2.55 29.80 0.98
CA ARG A 125 -2.50 31.21 0.52
C ARG A 125 -2.12 31.29 -0.96
N LEU A 126 -1.07 30.57 -1.38
CA LEU A 126 -0.66 30.47 -2.78
C LEU A 126 -1.77 29.94 -3.69
N GLN A 127 -2.52 28.92 -3.24
CA GLN A 127 -3.65 28.37 -4.00
C GLN A 127 -4.83 29.35 -4.16
N ARG A 128 -4.98 30.32 -3.28
CA ARG A 128 -6.06 31.32 -3.31
C ARG A 128 -5.64 32.62 -3.98
N ASP A 129 -4.41 33.01 -3.77
CA ASP A 129 -3.77 34.22 -4.23
C ASP A 129 -2.34 33.86 -4.66
N PRO A 130 -2.14 33.39 -5.91
CA PRO A 130 -0.82 33.05 -6.42
C PRO A 130 0.15 34.24 -6.42
N GLU A 131 -0.34 35.43 -6.62
CA GLU A 131 0.49 36.64 -6.60
C GLU A 131 0.97 37.05 -5.19
N LEU A 132 0.41 36.43 -4.14
CA LEU A 132 0.72 36.79 -2.75
C LEU A 132 0.64 38.30 -2.52
N ALA A 133 -0.49 38.89 -2.86
CA ALA A 133 -0.69 40.34 -2.77
C ALA A 133 -0.25 40.89 -1.40
N GLY A 134 0.56 41.93 -1.42
CA GLY A 134 1.09 42.55 -0.21
C GLY A 134 2.24 41.83 0.49
N VAL A 135 2.85 40.82 -0.15
CA VAL A 135 4.07 40.12 0.31
C VAL A 135 5.23 40.46 -0.60
N GLY A 136 6.34 40.92 -0.03
CA GLY A 136 7.56 41.27 -0.77
C GLY A 136 8.70 40.25 -0.61
N THR A 137 8.71 39.52 0.51
CA THR A 137 9.76 38.53 0.79
C THR A 137 9.14 37.31 1.48
N VAL A 138 9.50 36.11 1.04
CA VAL A 138 9.13 34.86 1.69
C VAL A 138 10.39 34.17 2.21
N VAL A 139 10.38 33.81 3.49
CA VAL A 139 11.42 33.02 4.14
C VAL A 139 10.84 31.63 4.42
N LEU A 140 11.40 30.59 3.83
CA LEU A 140 11.08 29.21 4.14
C LEU A 140 12.07 28.70 5.18
N ASP A 141 11.64 28.59 6.44
CA ASP A 141 12.52 28.16 7.54
C ASP A 141 12.51 26.63 7.70
N GLU A 142 13.58 26.10 8.29
CA GLU A 142 13.84 24.68 8.51
C GLU A 142 13.76 23.82 7.23
N CYS A 143 14.17 24.35 6.09
CA CYS A 143 14.09 23.69 4.79
C CYS A 143 14.81 22.33 4.72
N HIS A 144 15.82 22.12 5.59
CA HIS A 144 16.58 20.86 5.71
C HIS A 144 15.74 19.70 6.29
N GLU A 145 14.57 19.97 6.90
CA GLU A 145 13.67 18.92 7.38
C GLU A 145 12.93 18.19 6.24
N ARG A 146 12.92 18.77 5.04
CA ARG A 146 12.36 18.20 3.81
C ARG A 146 10.90 17.78 3.94
N HIS A 147 10.09 18.64 4.61
CA HIS A 147 8.64 18.47 4.67
C HIS A 147 7.98 18.69 3.31
N LEU A 148 7.03 17.82 2.96
CA LEU A 148 6.32 17.86 1.68
C LEU A 148 5.66 19.22 1.40
N ASP A 149 4.97 19.79 2.41
CA ASP A 149 4.35 21.12 2.28
C ASP A 149 5.40 22.22 2.01
N ALA A 150 6.61 22.13 2.58
CA ALA A 150 7.67 23.09 2.39
C ALA A 150 8.28 23.01 0.98
N ASP A 151 8.60 21.78 0.55
CA ASP A 151 9.14 21.54 -0.79
C ASP A 151 8.13 21.95 -1.88
N THR A 152 6.84 21.66 -1.68
CA THR A 152 5.74 22.07 -2.58
C THR A 152 5.56 23.58 -2.61
N ALA A 153 5.63 24.26 -1.43
CA ALA A 153 5.50 25.71 -1.35
C ALA A 153 6.64 26.41 -2.09
N MET A 154 7.87 25.89 -1.97
CA MET A 154 9.00 26.45 -2.71
C MET A 154 8.84 26.26 -4.22
N ALA A 155 8.40 25.09 -4.68
CA ALA A 155 8.15 24.87 -6.10
C ALA A 155 7.12 25.85 -6.67
N PHE A 156 6.02 26.09 -5.94
CA PHE A 156 5.01 27.08 -6.34
C PHE A 156 5.55 28.53 -6.30
N LEU A 157 6.37 28.87 -5.30
CA LEU A 157 7.00 30.20 -5.20
C LEU A 157 7.97 30.46 -6.36
N LEU A 158 8.71 29.45 -6.78
CA LEU A 158 9.60 29.55 -7.95
C LEU A 158 8.81 29.77 -9.23
N ASP A 159 7.70 29.08 -9.41
CA ASP A 159 6.82 29.28 -10.55
C ASP A 159 6.16 30.67 -10.55
N VAL A 160 5.65 31.14 -9.38
CA VAL A 160 5.15 32.50 -9.20
C VAL A 160 6.20 33.54 -9.54
N ARG A 161 7.43 33.34 -9.06
CA ARG A 161 8.54 34.28 -9.34
C ARG A 161 8.93 34.29 -10.81
N ALA A 162 8.92 33.14 -11.47
CA ALA A 162 9.25 33.03 -12.89
C ALA A 162 8.19 33.67 -13.79
N THR A 163 6.90 33.62 -13.39
CA THR A 163 5.78 33.98 -14.26
C THR A 163 5.02 35.23 -13.88
N LEU A 164 4.81 35.49 -12.57
CA LEU A 164 3.92 36.54 -12.08
C LEU A 164 4.64 37.65 -11.31
N ARG A 165 5.64 37.31 -10.48
CA ARG A 165 6.27 38.18 -9.50
C ARG A 165 7.81 38.06 -9.52
N PRO A 166 8.51 38.51 -10.60
CA PRO A 166 9.97 38.44 -10.68
C PRO A 166 10.71 39.16 -9.53
N GLU A 167 10.08 40.18 -8.93
CA GLU A 167 10.61 40.93 -7.80
C GLU A 167 10.46 40.24 -6.45
N LEU A 168 9.70 39.12 -6.34
CA LEU A 168 9.48 38.42 -5.09
C LEU A 168 10.79 37.82 -4.58
N ARG A 169 11.21 38.21 -3.37
CA ARG A 169 12.44 37.73 -2.74
C ARG A 169 12.17 36.39 -2.00
N LEU A 170 13.06 35.40 -2.21
CA LEU A 170 12.96 34.08 -1.61
C LEU A 170 14.20 33.76 -0.77
N VAL A 171 14.01 33.34 0.46
CA VAL A 171 15.08 32.87 1.35
C VAL A 171 14.76 31.44 1.81
N ALA A 172 15.67 30.48 1.55
CA ALA A 172 15.63 29.17 2.17
C ALA A 172 16.57 29.17 3.37
N ALA A 173 16.02 28.98 4.58
CA ALA A 173 16.80 28.98 5.81
C ALA A 173 17.00 27.56 6.35
N SER A 174 18.24 27.20 6.60
CA SER A 174 18.68 25.86 7.04
C SER A 174 19.49 25.92 8.32
N ALA A 175 19.35 24.91 9.18
CA ALA A 175 20.20 24.72 10.34
C ALA A 175 21.43 23.84 10.03
N THR A 176 21.54 23.29 8.84
CA THR A 176 22.65 22.40 8.41
C THR A 176 23.33 22.96 7.17
N THR A 177 24.61 22.65 7.02
CA THR A 177 25.45 23.09 5.88
C THR A 177 25.16 22.37 4.57
N ASP A 178 24.31 21.37 4.59
CA ASP A 178 23.98 20.56 3.43
C ASP A 178 22.89 21.20 2.57
N THR A 179 23.25 22.26 1.90
CA THR A 179 22.33 23.16 1.18
C THR A 179 22.58 23.22 -0.33
N ALA A 180 23.51 22.42 -0.84
CA ALA A 180 23.88 22.46 -2.26
C ALA A 180 22.66 22.27 -3.19
N ALA A 181 21.76 21.36 -2.85
CA ALA A 181 20.54 21.13 -3.63
C ALA A 181 19.59 22.34 -3.60
N TRP A 182 19.46 23.02 -2.43
CA TRP A 182 18.68 24.26 -2.30
C TRP A 182 19.30 25.42 -3.05
N ALA A 183 20.62 25.55 -2.97
CA ALA A 183 21.35 26.59 -3.71
C ALA A 183 21.21 26.42 -5.23
N ALA A 184 21.32 25.20 -5.71
CA ALA A 184 21.09 24.87 -7.11
C ALA A 184 19.62 25.12 -7.54
N LEU A 185 18.64 24.72 -6.73
CA LEU A 185 17.22 24.90 -7.02
C LEU A 185 16.84 26.39 -7.12
N LEU A 186 17.39 27.23 -6.23
CA LEU A 186 17.10 28.66 -6.15
C LEU A 186 17.98 29.51 -7.07
N ASP A 187 19.00 28.94 -7.69
CA ASP A 187 20.12 29.67 -8.34
C ASP A 187 20.64 30.80 -7.43
N ALA A 188 20.94 30.45 -6.18
CA ALA A 188 21.19 31.40 -5.12
C ALA A 188 22.51 31.15 -4.39
N PRO A 189 23.21 32.24 -3.95
CA PRO A 189 24.37 32.10 -3.10
C PRO A 189 23.99 31.54 -1.72
N VAL A 190 24.95 30.83 -1.09
CA VAL A 190 24.83 30.34 0.28
C VAL A 190 25.51 31.34 1.22
N VAL A 191 24.76 31.87 2.16
CA VAL A 191 25.23 32.80 3.20
C VAL A 191 25.31 32.02 4.51
N GLU A 192 26.52 31.90 5.08
CA GLU A 192 26.77 31.07 6.26
C GLU A 192 27.04 31.92 7.51
N ALA A 193 26.16 31.78 8.49
CA ALA A 193 26.38 32.43 9.79
C ALA A 193 27.19 31.51 10.72
N ALA A 194 28.28 32.03 11.25
CA ALA A 194 29.04 31.36 12.29
C ALA A 194 28.20 31.21 13.56
N GLY A 195 28.03 29.98 14.05
CA GLY A 195 27.40 29.71 15.32
C GLY A 195 28.42 29.28 16.37
N VAL A 196 28.34 29.84 17.56
CA VAL A 196 29.13 29.35 18.69
C VAL A 196 28.41 28.09 19.25
N LEU A 197 28.85 26.93 18.80
CA LEU A 197 28.45 25.68 19.44
C LEU A 197 29.54 25.32 20.46
N HIS A 198 29.15 25.19 21.71
CA HIS A 198 30.05 24.68 22.72
C HIS A 198 30.31 23.17 22.53
N PRO A 199 31.46 22.66 22.96
CA PRO A 199 31.77 21.23 22.87
C PRO A 199 30.71 20.37 23.57
N VAL A 200 30.34 19.25 22.91
CA VAL A 200 29.41 18.25 23.44
C VAL A 200 30.14 16.93 23.59
N ASP A 201 30.24 16.46 24.85
CA ASP A 201 30.80 15.13 25.18
C ASP A 201 29.78 14.04 24.78
N VAL A 202 30.17 13.13 23.89
CA VAL A 202 29.33 12.04 23.40
C VAL A 202 29.58 10.77 24.17
N ARG A 203 28.60 10.32 24.93
CA ARG A 203 28.61 9.09 25.71
C ARG A 203 27.71 8.03 25.13
N TRP A 204 28.28 6.88 24.79
CA TRP A 204 27.55 5.73 24.30
C TRP A 204 26.97 4.94 25.47
N ALA A 205 25.68 4.83 25.58
CA ALA A 205 24.94 4.16 26.64
C ALA A 205 23.97 3.11 26.05
N PRO A 206 24.44 2.06 25.37
CA PRO A 206 23.59 1.02 24.81
C PRO A 206 22.87 0.26 25.93
N PRO A 207 21.66 -0.30 25.66
CA PRO A 207 21.00 -1.20 26.59
C PRO A 207 21.89 -2.39 26.95
N PRO A 208 21.93 -2.82 28.24
CA PRO A 208 22.78 -3.92 28.69
C PRO A 208 22.34 -5.29 28.13
N ARG A 209 21.12 -5.38 27.60
CA ARG A 209 20.57 -6.56 26.96
C ARG A 209 20.03 -6.17 25.58
N GLN A 210 20.04 -7.13 24.65
CA GLN A 210 19.48 -6.91 23.33
C GLN A 210 17.99 -6.59 23.43
N VAL A 211 17.57 -5.48 22.82
CA VAL A 211 16.19 -5.04 22.72
C VAL A 211 15.64 -5.38 21.33
N ARG A 212 14.34 -5.63 21.25
CA ARG A 212 13.69 -5.89 19.97
C ARG A 212 13.68 -4.62 19.13
N PRO A 213 13.96 -4.73 17.81
CA PRO A 213 13.83 -3.60 16.90
C PRO A 213 12.39 -3.02 16.95
N PRO A 214 12.24 -1.69 16.80
CA PRO A 214 10.92 -1.10 16.71
C PRO A 214 10.17 -1.62 15.47
N HIS A 215 8.87 -1.86 15.60
CA HIS A 215 7.99 -2.23 14.48
C HIS A 215 6.62 -1.56 14.60
N GLY A 216 6.13 -0.98 13.51
CA GLY A 216 4.95 -0.13 13.57
C GLY A 216 5.13 0.97 14.63
N MET A 217 4.16 1.14 15.53
CA MET A 217 4.28 2.07 16.66
C MET A 217 4.91 1.45 17.92
N HIS A 218 5.22 0.16 17.91
CA HIS A 218 5.70 -0.54 19.09
C HIS A 218 7.18 -0.27 19.35
N VAL A 219 7.50 0.08 20.60
CA VAL A 219 8.85 0.21 21.15
C VAL A 219 8.98 -0.77 22.32
N ASP A 220 10.11 -1.50 22.36
CA ASP A 220 10.38 -2.46 23.43
C ASP A 220 10.37 -1.76 24.80
N PRO A 221 9.55 -2.20 25.75
CA PRO A 221 9.52 -1.64 27.10
C PRO A 221 10.87 -1.65 27.82
N ALA A 222 11.74 -2.63 27.49
CA ALA A 222 13.09 -2.71 28.04
C ALA A 222 13.97 -1.53 27.63
N LEU A 223 13.83 -1.04 26.37
CA LEU A 223 14.50 0.18 25.93
C LEU A 223 14.02 1.40 26.72
N LEU A 224 12.70 1.54 26.95
CA LEU A 224 12.16 2.68 27.70
C LEU A 224 12.64 2.67 29.16
N GLY A 225 12.72 1.49 29.78
CA GLY A 225 13.31 1.31 31.13
C GLY A 225 14.78 1.72 31.16
N HIS A 226 15.53 1.34 30.11
CA HIS A 226 16.93 1.74 29.97
C HIS A 226 17.09 3.26 29.78
N VAL A 227 16.29 3.88 28.90
CA VAL A 227 16.29 5.35 28.73
C VAL A 227 15.99 6.06 30.06
N ALA A 228 15.01 5.57 30.84
CA ALA A 228 14.71 6.13 32.16
C ALA A 228 15.90 5.98 33.14
N ALA A 229 16.64 4.88 33.09
CA ALA A 229 17.87 4.68 33.88
C ALA A 229 18.97 5.68 33.47
N VAL A 230 19.18 5.84 32.15
CA VAL A 230 20.16 6.81 31.61
C VAL A 230 19.78 8.25 31.99
N VAL A 231 18.48 8.61 31.99
CA VAL A 231 18.02 9.93 32.48
C VAL A 231 18.37 10.13 33.97
N ARG A 232 18.19 9.10 34.81
CA ARG A 232 18.59 9.18 36.22
C ARG A 232 20.10 9.41 36.38
N THR A 233 20.93 8.69 35.63
CA THR A 233 22.38 8.89 35.57
C THR A 233 22.70 10.32 35.11
N ALA A 234 22.07 10.81 34.05
CA ALA A 234 22.25 12.17 33.56
C ALA A 234 21.88 13.26 34.57
N VAL A 235 20.85 13.01 35.41
CA VAL A 235 20.48 13.90 36.52
C VAL A 235 21.49 13.83 37.65
N ALA A 236 22.04 12.66 37.96
CA ALA A 236 23.02 12.48 39.04
C ALA A 236 24.38 13.07 38.71
N GLU A 237 24.87 12.85 37.47
CA GLU A 237 26.24 13.21 37.07
C GLU A 237 26.37 14.62 36.46
N GLY A 238 25.34 15.10 35.79
CA GLY A 238 25.39 16.35 35.01
C GLY A 238 24.88 17.56 35.78
N ALA A 239 25.14 18.73 35.20
CA ALA A 239 24.58 20.02 35.63
C ALA A 239 23.51 20.49 34.63
N GLY A 240 22.64 21.46 35.04
CA GLY A 240 21.59 22.02 34.19
C GLY A 240 20.44 21.06 33.89
N ASP A 241 19.56 21.46 32.97
CA ASP A 241 18.39 20.69 32.57
C ASP A 241 18.75 19.52 31.65
N VAL A 242 17.96 18.44 31.71
CA VAL A 242 18.10 17.26 30.86
C VAL A 242 16.98 17.26 29.82
N LEU A 243 17.34 17.14 28.52
CA LEU A 243 16.40 16.95 27.42
C LEU A 243 16.47 15.50 26.92
N CYS A 244 15.37 14.78 27.04
CA CYS A 244 15.29 13.38 26.62
C CYS A 244 14.41 13.23 25.38
N PHE A 245 14.98 12.70 24.29
CA PHE A 245 14.25 12.46 23.05
C PHE A 245 13.62 11.06 23.01
N LEU A 246 12.32 11.02 22.77
CA LEU A 246 11.49 9.83 22.68
C LEU A 246 10.61 9.87 21.42
N PRO A 247 10.24 8.73 20.81
CA PRO A 247 9.57 8.72 19.52
C PRO A 247 8.12 9.20 19.57
N GLY A 248 7.42 9.09 20.70
CA GLY A 248 6.01 9.46 20.76
C GLY A 248 5.47 9.74 22.16
N VAL A 249 4.23 10.21 22.19
CA VAL A 249 3.56 10.63 23.45
C VAL A 249 3.37 9.47 24.42
N GLY A 250 3.09 8.26 23.90
CA GLY A 250 2.93 7.06 24.73
C GLY A 250 4.23 6.67 25.45
N GLU A 251 5.36 6.78 24.76
CA GLU A 251 6.68 6.52 25.31
C GLU A 251 7.08 7.62 26.32
N ILE A 252 6.77 8.88 26.02
CA ILE A 252 6.96 10.00 26.93
C ILE A 252 6.18 9.77 28.25
N ALA A 253 4.91 9.41 28.17
CA ALA A 253 4.10 9.17 29.36
C ALA A 253 4.63 7.99 30.20
N ARG A 254 5.09 6.91 29.56
CA ARG A 254 5.69 5.75 30.24
C ARG A 254 6.98 6.12 30.94
N VAL A 255 7.89 6.82 30.25
CA VAL A 255 9.16 7.25 30.85
C VAL A 255 8.91 8.27 31.96
N ALA A 256 7.96 9.20 31.82
CA ALA A 256 7.55 10.14 32.89
C ALA A 256 7.09 9.39 34.14
N GLY A 257 6.26 8.35 33.98
CA GLY A 257 5.82 7.48 35.09
C GLY A 257 7.00 6.78 35.78
N MET A 258 8.01 6.32 35.00
CA MET A 258 9.22 5.69 35.56
C MET A 258 10.13 6.69 36.30
N LEU A 259 10.06 7.97 35.99
CA LEU A 259 10.85 9.04 36.60
C LEU A 259 10.18 9.70 37.81
N SER A 260 9.04 9.20 38.25
CA SER A 260 8.35 9.68 39.45
C SER A 260 9.28 9.57 40.65
N GLY A 261 9.32 10.61 41.51
CA GLY A 261 10.18 10.65 42.68
C GLY A 261 11.64 11.07 42.47
N LEU A 262 12.00 11.56 41.24
CA LEU A 262 13.40 11.93 40.92
C LEU A 262 13.88 13.23 41.62
N GLY A 263 13.00 13.99 42.32
CA GLY A 263 13.36 15.23 43.01
C GLY A 263 13.56 16.45 42.07
N VAL A 264 13.34 16.27 40.73
CA VAL A 264 13.38 17.34 39.72
C VAL A 264 12.04 17.42 39.00
N ASP A 265 11.75 18.53 38.37
CA ASP A 265 10.51 18.71 37.61
C ASP A 265 10.57 17.95 36.27
N VAL A 266 9.63 16.99 36.06
CA VAL A 266 9.52 16.23 34.84
C VAL A 266 8.42 16.83 33.95
N LEU A 267 8.81 17.46 32.83
CA LEU A 267 7.92 18.12 31.90
C LEU A 267 7.83 17.35 30.56
N GLN A 268 6.66 17.39 29.91
CA GLN A 268 6.42 16.74 28.64
C GLN A 268 6.28 17.76 27.51
N LEU A 269 7.10 17.65 26.48
CA LEU A 269 7.16 18.57 25.35
C LEU A 269 6.84 17.86 24.04
N HIS A 270 5.59 17.95 23.61
CA HIS A 270 5.12 17.37 22.35
C HIS A 270 3.98 18.19 21.75
N GLY A 271 3.72 18.04 20.46
CA GLY A 271 2.74 18.84 19.72
C GLY A 271 1.30 18.80 20.23
N ARG A 272 0.95 17.78 21.06
CA ARG A 272 -0.38 17.61 21.65
C ARG A 272 -0.50 18.18 23.07
N ALA A 273 0.60 18.60 23.70
CA ALA A 273 0.54 19.16 25.03
C ALA A 273 -0.26 20.47 25.03
N PRO A 274 -0.96 20.83 26.14
CA PRO A 274 -1.59 22.13 26.27
C PRO A 274 -0.60 23.27 26.08
N ALA A 275 -1.05 24.40 25.51
CA ALA A 275 -0.17 25.55 25.27
C ALA A 275 0.54 26.05 26.54
N ALA A 276 -0.16 26.06 27.69
CA ALA A 276 0.43 26.43 28.95
C ALA A 276 1.58 25.50 29.39
N VAL A 277 1.45 24.18 29.13
CA VAL A 277 2.51 23.20 29.42
C VAL A 277 3.70 23.38 28.47
N GLN A 278 3.42 23.66 27.19
CA GLN A 278 4.46 23.97 26.20
C GLN A 278 5.20 25.26 26.58
N ASP A 279 4.47 26.33 26.94
CA ASP A 279 5.02 27.60 27.36
C ASP A 279 5.88 27.46 28.63
N ALA A 280 5.40 26.67 29.64
CA ALA A 280 6.16 26.36 30.84
C ALA A 280 7.44 25.58 30.57
N ALA A 281 7.42 24.63 29.60
CA ALA A 281 8.59 23.87 29.20
C ALA A 281 9.65 24.75 28.48
N LEU A 282 9.21 25.81 27.80
CA LEU A 282 10.07 26.75 27.05
C LEU A 282 10.55 27.94 27.91
N ALA A 283 9.94 28.20 29.07
CA ALA A 283 10.37 29.22 29.99
C ALA A 283 11.48 28.67 30.93
N PRO A 284 12.44 29.51 31.43
CA PRO A 284 13.35 29.12 32.48
C PRO A 284 12.60 28.73 33.73
N GLY A 285 12.95 27.60 34.35
CA GLY A 285 12.37 27.15 35.63
C GLY A 285 13.22 27.52 36.81
N PRO A 286 12.62 27.66 38.04
CA PRO A 286 13.36 27.92 39.27
C PRO A 286 14.10 26.66 39.79
N ARG A 287 13.71 25.47 39.31
CA ARG A 287 14.28 24.17 39.67
C ARG A 287 14.81 23.47 38.45
N ARG A 288 15.74 22.56 38.67
CA ARG A 288 16.27 21.68 37.62
C ARG A 288 15.16 20.82 37.00
N ARG A 289 15.17 20.62 35.70
CA ARG A 289 14.10 19.95 34.95
C ARG A 289 14.61 18.79 34.13
N VAL A 290 13.74 17.82 33.91
CA VAL A 290 13.85 16.80 32.86
C VAL A 290 12.74 17.07 31.85
N LEU A 291 13.08 17.37 30.61
CA LEU A 291 12.13 17.59 29.53
C LEU A 291 12.10 16.36 28.64
N LEU A 292 10.97 15.66 28.65
CA LEU A 292 10.74 14.51 27.77
C LEU A 292 10.09 15.01 26.48
N ALA A 293 10.78 14.90 25.36
CA ALA A 293 10.36 15.53 24.11
C ALA A 293 10.30 14.56 22.94
N THR A 294 9.42 14.81 21.96
CA THR A 294 9.50 14.24 20.62
C THR A 294 10.47 15.05 19.76
N SER A 295 10.58 14.71 18.46
CA SER A 295 11.35 15.49 17.46
C SER A 295 10.98 16.99 17.39
N VAL A 296 9.91 17.41 18.04
CA VAL A 296 9.51 18.83 18.13
C VAL A 296 10.58 19.74 18.76
N ALA A 297 11.42 19.16 19.67
CA ALA A 297 12.52 19.87 20.30
C ALA A 297 13.86 19.69 19.55
N GLU A 298 13.86 19.07 18.37
CA GLU A 298 15.06 18.76 17.59
C GLU A 298 15.60 19.99 16.84
N SER A 299 14.75 20.80 16.20
CA SER A 299 15.14 21.92 15.37
C SER A 299 14.53 23.26 15.85
N SER A 300 13.24 23.41 15.77
CA SER A 300 12.50 24.68 15.77
C SER A 300 12.31 25.35 17.14
N LEU A 301 12.67 24.72 18.28
CA LEU A 301 12.46 25.24 19.61
C LEU A 301 13.74 25.39 20.40
N THR A 302 13.91 26.51 21.05
CA THR A 302 15.00 26.74 22.00
C THR A 302 14.48 26.49 23.42
N VAL A 303 15.05 25.47 24.08
CA VAL A 303 14.79 25.17 25.50
C VAL A 303 15.99 25.68 26.29
N PRO A 304 15.82 26.73 27.10
CA PRO A 304 16.92 27.29 27.88
C PRO A 304 17.33 26.37 29.02
N GLY A 305 18.61 26.42 29.39
CA GLY A 305 19.15 25.69 30.54
C GLY A 305 19.57 24.25 30.27
N VAL A 306 19.33 23.72 29.05
CA VAL A 306 19.69 22.31 28.68
C VAL A 306 21.20 22.18 28.55
N ARG A 307 21.77 21.25 29.36
CA ARG A 307 23.18 20.87 29.35
C ARG A 307 23.40 19.41 29.07
N THR A 308 22.39 18.60 29.24
CA THR A 308 22.45 17.17 29.00
C THR A 308 21.34 16.74 28.06
N VAL A 309 21.68 15.92 27.06
CA VAL A 309 20.74 15.27 26.16
C VAL A 309 20.77 13.76 26.37
N VAL A 310 19.62 13.14 26.46
CA VAL A 310 19.47 11.67 26.40
C VAL A 310 18.68 11.34 25.15
N ASP A 311 19.28 10.61 24.21
CA ASP A 311 18.65 10.26 22.94
C ASP A 311 18.35 8.77 22.88
N SER A 312 17.08 8.41 22.73
CA SER A 312 16.63 7.03 22.54
C SER A 312 17.04 6.42 21.18
N GLY A 313 17.49 7.25 20.22
CA GLY A 313 17.81 6.84 18.86
C GLY A 313 16.58 6.54 17.98
N LEU A 314 15.39 6.93 18.43
CA LEU A 314 14.14 6.64 17.75
C LEU A 314 13.38 7.93 17.35
N ALA A 315 12.66 7.83 16.23
CA ALA A 315 11.73 8.84 15.73
C ALA A 315 10.46 8.18 15.20
N ARG A 316 9.44 9.00 14.91
CA ARG A 316 8.22 8.58 14.21
C ARG A 316 8.17 9.20 12.83
N GLU A 317 7.91 8.34 11.83
CA GLU A 317 7.70 8.76 10.45
C GLU A 317 6.33 8.30 9.95
N PRO A 318 5.61 9.13 9.16
CA PRO A 318 4.46 8.66 8.43
C PRO A 318 4.91 7.68 7.33
N ARG A 319 4.19 6.56 7.19
CA ARG A 319 4.38 5.61 6.09
C ARG A 319 3.04 5.21 5.53
N MET A 320 2.97 5.07 4.22
CA MET A 320 1.75 4.69 3.51
C MET A 320 1.89 3.29 2.90
N ASP A 321 0.94 2.40 3.19
CA ASP A 321 0.74 1.16 2.43
C ASP A 321 -0.20 1.48 1.27
N HIS A 322 0.37 1.86 0.12
CA HIS A 322 -0.38 2.31 -1.05
C HIS A 322 -1.29 1.22 -1.62
N ALA A 323 -0.90 -0.07 -1.50
CA ALA A 323 -1.69 -1.19 -2.00
C ALA A 323 -3.01 -1.36 -1.24
N ARG A 324 -3.05 -0.92 0.03
CA ARG A 324 -4.21 -1.08 0.93
C ARG A 324 -4.84 0.22 1.37
N GLY A 325 -4.29 1.36 0.95
CA GLY A 325 -4.79 2.68 1.36
C GLY A 325 -4.67 2.94 2.87
N LEU A 326 -3.73 2.30 3.56
CA LEU A 326 -3.56 2.41 5.00
C LEU A 326 -2.29 3.23 5.32
N GLY A 327 -2.49 4.42 5.89
CA GLY A 327 -1.40 5.21 6.49
C GLY A 327 -1.14 4.77 7.93
N ALA A 328 0.13 4.69 8.32
CA ALA A 328 0.53 4.40 9.68
C ALA A 328 1.74 5.24 10.09
N LEU A 329 1.78 5.66 11.35
CA LEU A 329 3.01 6.16 11.95
C LEU A 329 3.90 4.95 12.31
N THR A 330 5.14 4.97 11.83
CA THR A 330 6.10 3.90 12.11
C THR A 330 7.25 4.45 12.94
N THR A 331 7.66 3.72 13.96
CA THR A 331 8.86 4.04 14.73
C THR A 331 10.08 3.56 13.94
N VAL A 332 11.01 4.46 13.69
CA VAL A 332 12.24 4.22 12.94
C VAL A 332 13.47 4.63 13.75
N ARG A 333 14.65 4.17 13.35
CA ARG A 333 15.91 4.72 13.84
C ARG A 333 16.07 6.14 13.30
N VAL A 334 16.64 7.03 14.11
CA VAL A 334 17.00 8.39 13.66
C VAL A 334 18.11 8.33 12.60
N SER A 335 18.23 9.38 11.79
CA SER A 335 19.39 9.58 10.94
C SER A 335 20.59 10.14 11.73
N ARG A 336 21.79 10.09 11.16
CA ARG A 336 22.98 10.73 11.76
C ARG A 336 22.78 12.23 11.94
N ALA A 337 22.25 12.91 10.92
CA ALA A 337 21.97 14.34 10.98
C ALA A 337 21.00 14.70 12.12
N ALA A 338 19.90 13.93 12.31
CA ALA A 338 18.98 14.14 13.43
C ALA A 338 19.65 13.89 14.78
N ALA A 339 20.46 12.82 14.91
CA ALA A 339 21.21 12.54 16.14
C ALA A 339 22.23 13.66 16.49
N GLU A 340 22.86 14.28 15.50
CA GLU A 340 23.76 15.42 15.67
C GLU A 340 23.00 16.67 16.08
N GLN A 341 21.85 16.96 15.45
CA GLN A 341 20.98 18.09 15.84
C GLN A 341 20.50 17.96 17.29
N ARG A 342 20.10 16.75 17.70
CA ARG A 342 19.71 16.45 19.09
C ARG A 342 20.86 16.67 20.05
N ALA A 343 22.06 16.17 19.73
CA ALA A 343 23.27 16.36 20.52
C ALA A 343 23.60 17.86 20.68
N GLY A 344 23.52 18.62 19.61
CA GLY A 344 23.78 20.07 19.60
C GLY A 344 22.87 20.87 20.55
N ARG A 345 21.75 20.26 21.03
CA ARG A 345 20.92 20.93 22.06
C ARG A 345 21.63 21.06 23.41
N ALA A 346 22.55 20.15 23.74
CA ALA A 346 23.34 20.22 24.96
C ALA A 346 24.40 21.33 24.96
N GLY A 347 24.95 21.65 23.76
CA GLY A 347 26.04 22.61 23.58
C GLY A 347 25.60 24.04 23.22
N ARG A 348 24.33 24.43 23.44
CA ARG A 348 23.86 25.74 23.02
C ARG A 348 24.35 26.92 23.88
N GLU A 349 24.36 26.78 25.18
CA GLU A 349 24.66 27.84 26.12
C GLU A 349 26.02 27.68 26.81
N ALA A 350 26.53 26.46 26.86
CA ALA A 350 27.84 26.10 27.36
C ALA A 350 28.16 24.62 27.03
N PRO A 351 29.39 24.14 27.37
CA PRO A 351 29.73 22.73 27.17
C PRO A 351 28.71 21.78 27.78
N GLY A 352 28.34 20.72 27.06
CA GLY A 352 27.29 19.79 27.44
C GLY A 352 27.65 18.34 27.19
N THR A 353 26.71 17.44 27.50
CA THR A 353 26.87 15.99 27.32
C THR A 353 25.67 15.40 26.60
N VAL A 354 25.91 14.44 25.71
CA VAL A 354 24.84 13.63 25.09
C VAL A 354 25.05 12.16 25.42
N TYR A 355 24.00 11.51 25.94
CA TYR A 355 23.92 10.06 26.10
C TYR A 355 23.16 9.48 24.94
N ARG A 356 23.81 8.66 24.08
CA ARG A 356 23.19 7.93 22.98
C ARG A 356 22.85 6.51 23.43
N CYS A 357 21.56 6.18 23.52
CA CYS A 357 21.09 4.86 23.99
C CYS A 357 21.28 3.74 22.93
N TRP A 358 22.38 3.75 22.20
CA TRP A 358 22.80 2.75 21.24
C TRP A 358 24.33 2.72 21.11
N THR A 359 24.87 1.74 20.37
CA THR A 359 26.32 1.58 20.20
C THR A 359 26.88 2.51 19.12
N GLN A 360 28.17 2.79 19.16
CA GLN A 360 28.86 3.52 18.10
C GLN A 360 28.74 2.81 16.76
N GLY A 361 28.92 1.48 16.71
CA GLY A 361 28.78 0.71 15.47
C GLY A 361 27.35 0.73 14.89
N GLU A 362 26.30 0.91 15.71
CA GLU A 362 24.94 1.18 15.21
C GLU A 362 24.83 2.59 14.65
N HIS A 363 25.48 3.58 15.27
CA HIS A 363 25.51 4.95 14.77
C HIS A 363 26.12 5.06 13.37
N ASP A 364 27.22 4.35 13.14
CA ASP A 364 27.93 4.35 11.85
C ASP A 364 27.08 3.75 10.71
N ARG A 365 26.10 2.92 11.05
CA ARG A 365 25.13 2.33 10.10
C ARG A 365 23.85 3.12 9.93
N LEU A 366 23.63 4.20 10.70
CA LEU A 366 22.46 5.07 10.53
C LEU A 366 22.49 5.72 9.14
N ALA A 367 21.30 5.92 8.57
CA ALA A 367 21.16 6.74 7.37
C ALA A 367 21.79 8.13 7.61
N ARG A 368 22.46 8.68 6.61
CA ARG A 368 23.10 10.00 6.74
C ARG A 368 22.06 11.09 7.05
N ARG A 369 20.89 11.04 6.35
CA ARG A 369 19.79 11.99 6.47
C ARG A 369 18.45 11.27 6.57
N PRO A 370 17.39 11.91 7.10
CA PRO A 370 16.03 11.39 6.98
C PRO A 370 15.63 11.35 5.49
N ALA A 371 14.77 10.40 5.14
CA ALA A 371 14.17 10.39 3.81
C ALA A 371 13.25 11.61 3.64
N PRO A 372 13.20 12.26 2.46
CA PRO A 372 12.28 13.35 2.21
C PRO A 372 10.82 12.86 2.33
N GLU A 373 9.95 13.71 2.86
CA GLU A 373 8.57 13.32 3.15
C GLU A 373 7.80 12.93 1.88
N ILE A 374 8.14 13.52 0.72
CA ILE A 374 7.56 13.17 -0.59
C ILE A 374 7.73 11.69 -0.95
N ALA A 375 8.77 11.03 -0.44
CA ALA A 375 9.03 9.61 -0.69
C ALA A 375 8.23 8.67 0.23
N LEU A 376 7.67 9.17 1.34
CA LEU A 376 7.09 8.35 2.42
C LEU A 376 5.60 8.60 2.65
N ALA A 377 5.12 9.83 2.37
CA ALA A 377 3.78 10.27 2.73
C ALA A 377 2.71 9.83 1.73
N ASP A 378 1.44 9.97 2.15
CA ASP A 378 0.29 9.94 1.24
C ASP A 378 0.30 11.17 0.34
N LEU A 379 0.50 10.97 -0.96
CA LEU A 379 0.58 12.05 -1.93
C LEU A 379 -0.79 12.57 -2.41
N THR A 380 -1.92 12.09 -1.86
CA THR A 380 -3.26 12.50 -2.32
C THR A 380 -3.48 14.02 -2.17
N GLY A 381 -3.01 14.61 -1.05
CA GLY A 381 -3.05 16.06 -0.83
C GLY A 381 -2.17 16.83 -1.82
N PHE A 382 -0.93 16.41 -1.96
CA PHE A 382 0.03 16.97 -2.91
C PHE A 382 -0.48 16.89 -4.36
N ALA A 383 -0.95 15.73 -4.80
CA ALA A 383 -1.45 15.55 -6.16
C ALA A 383 -2.66 16.46 -6.46
N LEU A 384 -3.55 16.69 -5.47
CA LEU A 384 -4.65 17.64 -5.64
C LEU A 384 -4.14 19.09 -5.72
N GLN A 385 -3.17 19.46 -4.89
CA GLN A 385 -2.55 20.80 -4.92
C GLN A 385 -1.86 21.05 -6.26
N ALA A 386 -1.08 20.10 -6.76
CA ALA A 386 -0.41 20.18 -8.05
C ALA A 386 -1.42 20.26 -9.21
N ALA A 387 -2.50 19.44 -9.18
CA ALA A 387 -3.57 19.51 -10.17
C ALA A 387 -4.32 20.84 -10.15
N CYS A 388 -4.57 21.41 -8.95
CA CYS A 388 -5.19 22.74 -8.81
C CYS A 388 -4.26 23.88 -9.26
N TRP A 389 -2.96 23.69 -9.17
CA TRP A 389 -1.94 24.62 -9.64
C TRP A 389 -1.83 24.66 -11.17
N GLY A 390 -2.20 23.57 -11.83
CA GLY A 390 -2.11 23.41 -13.30
C GLY A 390 -1.15 22.34 -13.74
N GLU A 391 -0.41 21.73 -12.81
CA GLU A 391 0.64 20.73 -13.03
C GLU A 391 0.22 19.33 -12.50
N PRO A 392 -0.74 18.66 -13.12
CA PRO A 392 -1.29 17.39 -12.60
C PRO A 392 -0.24 16.28 -12.50
N ASP A 393 0.82 16.35 -13.32
CA ASP A 393 1.91 15.36 -13.31
C ASP A 393 3.07 15.79 -12.43
N ALA A 394 3.03 17.02 -11.92
CA ALA A 394 4.10 17.63 -11.13
C ALA A 394 5.48 17.66 -11.86
N THR A 395 5.51 17.42 -13.18
CA THR A 395 6.75 17.38 -13.96
C THR A 395 7.30 18.77 -14.25
N GLY A 396 6.43 19.78 -14.34
CA GLY A 396 6.80 21.20 -14.49
C GLY A 396 7.16 21.88 -13.17
N LEU A 397 6.98 21.23 -12.02
CA LEU A 397 7.31 21.81 -10.72
C LEU A 397 8.78 21.60 -10.38
N ALA A 398 9.45 22.67 -9.97
CA ALA A 398 10.83 22.67 -9.49
C ALA A 398 10.93 22.03 -8.10
N LEU A 399 10.81 20.71 -8.02
CA LEU A 399 10.91 19.93 -6.79
C LEU A 399 12.34 19.42 -6.58
N LEU A 400 12.80 19.38 -5.34
CA LEU A 400 14.11 18.83 -4.98
C LEU A 400 14.21 17.32 -5.27
N ASP A 401 13.13 16.57 -5.00
CA ASP A 401 12.98 15.17 -5.33
C ASP A 401 11.67 14.95 -6.08
N PRO A 402 11.67 14.16 -7.16
CA PRO A 402 10.45 13.82 -7.86
C PRO A 402 9.56 12.90 -7.00
N PRO A 403 8.22 13.02 -7.08
CA PRO A 403 7.32 12.11 -6.39
C PRO A 403 7.47 10.69 -6.94
N PRO A 404 7.48 9.64 -6.08
CA PRO A 404 7.49 8.27 -6.53
C PRO A 404 6.29 7.98 -7.42
N GLN A 405 6.53 7.47 -8.63
CA GLN A 405 5.49 7.30 -9.67
C GLN A 405 4.32 6.43 -9.20
N GLY A 406 4.61 5.32 -8.50
CA GLY A 406 3.56 4.43 -7.96
C GLY A 406 2.67 5.13 -6.91
N ALA A 407 3.27 5.94 -6.03
CA ALA A 407 2.54 6.70 -5.02
C ALA A 407 1.67 7.80 -5.65
N LEU A 408 2.22 8.51 -6.65
CA LEU A 408 1.49 9.54 -7.39
C LEU A 408 0.33 8.94 -8.19
N ALA A 409 0.52 7.78 -8.84
CA ALA A 409 -0.52 7.08 -9.57
C ALA A 409 -1.66 6.62 -8.63
N ALA A 410 -1.34 6.08 -7.46
CA ALA A 410 -2.32 5.70 -6.44
C ALA A 410 -3.10 6.93 -5.91
N ALA A 411 -2.41 8.04 -5.67
CA ALA A 411 -3.02 9.31 -5.27
C ALA A 411 -4.00 9.83 -6.32
N ARG A 412 -3.63 9.79 -7.60
CA ARG A 412 -4.49 10.21 -8.72
C ARG A 412 -5.71 9.30 -8.88
N THR A 413 -5.54 7.99 -8.73
CA THR A 413 -6.67 7.05 -8.73
C THR A 413 -7.64 7.39 -7.62
N THR A 414 -7.15 7.65 -6.42
CA THR A 414 -7.98 8.13 -5.31
C THR A 414 -8.69 9.43 -5.66
N LEU A 415 -8.00 10.43 -6.22
CA LEU A 415 -8.62 11.71 -6.61
C LEU A 415 -9.69 11.58 -7.70
N ARG A 416 -9.50 10.67 -8.68
CA ARG A 416 -10.54 10.34 -9.67
C ARG A 416 -11.78 9.75 -9.00
N THR A 417 -11.60 8.80 -8.09
CA THR A 417 -12.71 8.20 -7.33
C THR A 417 -13.47 9.26 -6.51
N LEU A 418 -12.76 10.26 -5.99
CA LEU A 418 -13.38 11.39 -5.28
C LEU A 418 -14.05 12.42 -6.22
N GLY A 419 -13.90 12.28 -7.53
CA GLY A 419 -14.33 13.27 -8.52
C GLY A 419 -13.57 14.60 -8.42
N ALA A 420 -12.38 14.57 -7.79
CA ALA A 420 -11.54 15.75 -7.59
C ALA A 420 -10.73 16.11 -8.83
N VAL A 421 -10.38 15.11 -9.65
CA VAL A 421 -9.70 15.29 -10.93
C VAL A 421 -10.45 14.52 -12.02
N ASP A 422 -10.32 14.98 -13.27
CA ASP A 422 -10.84 14.32 -14.46
C ASP A 422 -9.95 13.15 -14.93
N ALA A 423 -10.30 12.54 -16.06
CA ALA A 423 -9.51 11.45 -16.66
C ALA A 423 -8.08 11.88 -17.00
N GLY A 424 -7.86 13.13 -17.38
CA GLY A 424 -6.55 13.71 -17.66
C GLY A 424 -5.77 14.15 -16.43
N GLY A 425 -6.34 13.99 -15.22
CA GLY A 425 -5.69 14.39 -13.97
C GLY A 425 -5.87 15.88 -13.61
N ARG A 426 -6.60 16.66 -14.40
CA ARG A 426 -6.84 18.09 -14.15
C ARG A 426 -7.89 18.28 -13.05
N ALA A 427 -7.69 19.30 -12.21
CA ALA A 427 -8.62 19.60 -11.12
C ALA A 427 -10.01 20.00 -11.64
N THR A 428 -11.04 19.30 -11.16
CA THR A 428 -12.45 19.64 -11.41
C THR A 428 -12.89 20.82 -10.53
N ALA A 429 -14.06 21.38 -10.79
CA ALA A 429 -14.67 22.37 -9.88
C ALA A 429 -14.84 21.80 -8.46
N ARG A 430 -15.19 20.50 -8.36
CA ARG A 430 -15.25 19.78 -7.09
C ARG A 430 -13.87 19.69 -6.44
N GLY A 431 -12.82 19.33 -7.19
CA GLY A 431 -11.45 19.25 -6.69
C GLY A 431 -10.96 20.59 -6.12
N ARG A 432 -11.21 21.70 -6.82
CA ARG A 432 -10.88 23.04 -6.30
C ARG A 432 -11.64 23.35 -5.01
N ARG A 433 -12.91 22.94 -4.88
CA ARG A 433 -13.67 23.10 -3.63
C ARG A 433 -13.07 22.26 -2.50
N LEU A 434 -12.68 21.01 -2.75
CA LEU A 434 -12.02 20.13 -1.78
C LEU A 434 -10.71 20.76 -1.29
N ASN A 435 -9.87 21.26 -2.19
CA ASN A 435 -8.57 21.87 -1.88
C ASN A 435 -8.72 23.11 -0.97
N ARG A 436 -9.74 23.96 -1.22
CA ARG A 436 -10.00 25.19 -0.42
C ARG A 436 -10.36 24.91 1.04
N LEU A 437 -10.84 23.71 1.40
CA LEU A 437 -11.19 23.36 2.78
C LEU A 437 -9.95 23.19 3.68
N GLY A 438 -8.77 23.00 3.10
CA GLY A 438 -7.53 22.79 3.85
C GLY A 438 -7.57 21.51 4.70
N LEU A 439 -8.21 20.50 4.18
CA LEU A 439 -8.29 19.16 4.72
C LEU A 439 -7.65 18.16 3.75
N HIS A 440 -7.28 17.00 4.26
CA HIS A 440 -6.99 15.87 3.37
C HIS A 440 -8.19 15.65 2.42
N PRO A 441 -7.98 15.39 1.10
CA PRO A 441 -9.06 15.31 0.11
C PRO A 441 -10.21 14.36 0.47
N ARG A 442 -9.91 13.24 1.13
CA ARG A 442 -10.90 12.29 1.63
C ARG A 442 -11.83 12.90 2.70
N LEU A 443 -11.26 13.62 3.67
CA LEU A 443 -12.03 14.31 4.70
C LEU A 443 -12.81 15.50 4.16
N ALA A 444 -12.22 16.20 3.19
CA ALA A 444 -12.88 17.29 2.48
C ALA A 444 -14.13 16.79 1.72
N ARG A 445 -14.01 15.62 1.05
CA ARG A 445 -15.15 14.94 0.42
C ARG A 445 -16.23 14.63 1.44
N ALA A 446 -15.88 13.95 2.54
CA ALA A 446 -16.84 13.55 3.55
C ALA A 446 -17.60 14.77 4.13
N LEU A 447 -16.89 15.87 4.37
CA LEU A 447 -17.50 17.10 4.83
C LEU A 447 -18.51 17.67 3.82
N LEU A 448 -18.14 17.76 2.54
CA LEU A 448 -18.99 18.31 1.50
C LEU A 448 -20.22 17.46 1.23
N ASP A 449 -20.05 16.13 1.17
CA ASP A 449 -21.11 15.21 0.79
C ASP A 449 -22.07 14.91 1.98
N ALA A 450 -21.56 14.93 3.22
CA ALA A 450 -22.40 14.73 4.40
C ALA A 450 -23.16 16.02 4.81
N SER A 451 -22.65 17.21 4.46
CA SER A 451 -23.26 18.48 4.88
C SER A 451 -24.71 18.67 4.46
N PRO A 452 -25.17 18.30 3.24
CA PRO A 452 -26.55 18.40 2.85
C PRO A 452 -27.49 17.52 3.68
N VAL A 453 -27.00 16.35 4.14
CA VAL A 453 -27.78 15.35 4.88
C VAL A 453 -27.79 15.66 6.38
N LEU A 454 -26.63 16.01 6.95
CA LEU A 454 -26.44 16.16 8.40
C LEU A 454 -26.62 17.60 8.89
N GLY A 455 -26.54 18.56 7.95
CA GLY A 455 -26.30 19.96 8.26
C GLY A 455 -24.82 20.27 8.50
N ALA A 456 -24.38 21.48 8.15
CA ALA A 456 -22.98 21.91 8.19
C ALA A 456 -22.30 21.70 9.55
N ALA A 457 -22.98 22.00 10.65
CA ALA A 457 -22.42 21.90 12.00
C ALA A 457 -22.09 20.44 12.39
N ARG A 458 -23.03 19.49 12.21
CA ARG A 458 -22.82 18.07 12.56
C ARG A 458 -21.75 17.43 11.67
N ALA A 459 -21.80 17.68 10.36
CA ALA A 459 -20.78 17.19 9.43
C ALA A 459 -19.38 17.72 9.80
N ALA A 460 -19.28 19.01 10.15
CA ALA A 460 -18.02 19.62 10.60
C ALA A 460 -17.52 19.05 11.93
N GLU A 461 -18.39 18.79 12.90
CA GLU A 461 -18.01 18.19 14.18
C GLU A 461 -17.38 16.81 14.00
N VAL A 462 -18.02 15.91 13.24
CA VAL A 462 -17.50 14.57 12.99
C VAL A 462 -16.23 14.62 12.15
N THR A 463 -16.18 15.45 11.09
CA THR A 463 -14.99 15.60 10.27
C THR A 463 -13.81 16.17 11.07
N ALA A 464 -14.07 17.07 12.02
CA ALA A 464 -13.05 17.62 12.91
C ALA A 464 -12.46 16.54 13.84
N LEU A 465 -13.25 15.56 14.31
CA LEU A 465 -12.74 14.41 15.05
C LEU A 465 -11.77 13.58 14.21
N LEU A 466 -12.07 13.39 12.93
CA LEU A 466 -11.22 12.62 12.00
C LEU A 466 -9.95 13.38 11.58
N SER A 467 -9.97 14.73 11.63
CA SER A 467 -8.82 15.57 11.26
C SER A 467 -7.84 15.81 12.41
N GLU A 468 -8.25 15.55 13.64
CA GLU A 468 -7.43 15.62 14.85
C GLU A 468 -7.35 14.21 15.45
N GLU A 469 -6.20 13.79 15.93
CA GLU A 469 -6.07 12.45 16.53
C GLU A 469 -6.84 12.39 17.86
N VAL A 470 -7.87 11.54 17.89
CA VAL A 470 -8.73 11.34 19.06
C VAL A 470 -7.91 10.72 20.21
N PRO A 471 -8.00 11.24 21.45
CA PRO A 471 -7.32 10.65 22.59
C PRO A 471 -7.73 9.19 22.81
N ALA A 472 -6.79 8.31 23.11
CA ALA A 472 -7.08 6.89 23.35
C ALA A 472 -8.07 6.67 24.52
N ALA A 473 -8.12 7.61 25.47
CA ALA A 473 -9.06 7.58 26.59
C ALA A 473 -10.53 7.76 26.17
N TYR A 474 -10.79 8.25 24.93
CA TYR A 474 -12.16 8.38 24.40
C TYR A 474 -12.70 7.07 23.81
N GLY A 475 -11.87 6.03 23.74
CA GLY A 475 -12.25 4.72 23.20
C GLY A 475 -12.09 4.57 21.69
N GLY A 476 -12.55 3.44 21.18
CA GLY A 476 -12.45 3.08 19.74
C GLY A 476 -13.74 3.30 18.95
N ASP A 477 -14.81 3.69 19.59
CA ASP A 477 -16.08 4.07 18.97
C ASP A 477 -16.12 5.58 18.72
N LEU A 478 -16.27 5.98 17.45
CA LEU A 478 -16.27 7.38 17.04
C LEU A 478 -17.47 8.15 17.60
N THR A 479 -18.64 7.53 17.71
CA THR A 479 -19.84 8.17 18.28
C THR A 479 -19.65 8.44 19.76
N ALA A 480 -19.14 7.47 20.50
CA ALA A 480 -18.82 7.66 21.91
C ALA A 480 -17.75 8.74 22.11
N ALA A 481 -16.73 8.76 21.26
CA ALA A 481 -15.70 9.80 21.26
C ALA A 481 -16.29 11.20 20.97
N TRP A 482 -17.21 11.29 20.02
CA TRP A 482 -17.93 12.52 19.69
C TRP A 482 -18.75 13.04 20.86
N HIS A 483 -19.53 12.18 21.51
CA HIS A 483 -20.27 12.53 22.72
C HIS A 483 -19.36 12.96 23.86
N THR A 484 -18.20 12.32 24.03
CA THR A 484 -17.19 12.71 25.00
C THR A 484 -16.62 14.09 24.70
N ALA A 485 -16.25 14.38 23.43
CA ALA A 485 -15.76 15.68 22.99
C ALA A 485 -16.76 16.82 23.22
N ARG A 486 -18.07 16.55 23.09
CA ARG A 486 -19.11 17.55 23.38
C ARG A 486 -19.20 17.89 24.86
N ARG A 487 -18.93 16.93 25.77
CA ARG A 487 -19.12 17.06 27.23
C ARG A 487 -17.87 17.51 27.98
N THR A 488 -16.68 17.22 27.50
CA THR A 488 -15.42 17.56 28.16
C THR A 488 -14.92 18.97 27.82
N THR A 489 -13.97 19.47 28.62
CA THR A 489 -13.34 20.80 28.44
C THR A 489 -11.81 20.71 28.39
N ASP A 490 -11.27 19.57 27.98
CA ASP A 490 -9.83 19.37 27.90
C ASP A 490 -9.18 20.11 26.71
N ALA A 491 -7.88 20.00 26.59
CA ALA A 491 -7.11 20.65 25.51
C ALA A 491 -7.45 20.11 24.12
N TYR A 492 -7.84 18.83 24.02
CA TYR A 492 -8.29 18.24 22.75
C TYR A 492 -9.62 18.88 22.32
N THR A 493 -10.57 18.94 23.21
CA THR A 493 -11.89 19.52 22.96
C THR A 493 -11.83 20.97 22.51
N SER A 494 -10.92 21.75 23.09
CA SER A 494 -10.71 23.15 22.69
C SER A 494 -10.26 23.26 21.23
N ARG A 495 -9.33 22.41 20.79
CA ARG A 495 -8.88 22.35 19.39
C ARG A 495 -9.99 21.84 18.48
N TRP A 496 -10.65 20.75 18.84
CA TRP A 496 -11.78 20.20 18.11
C TRP A 496 -12.91 21.21 17.87
N ARG A 497 -13.29 21.96 18.90
CA ARG A 497 -14.32 23.02 18.77
C ARG A 497 -13.87 24.15 17.85
N ALA A 498 -12.59 24.55 17.91
CA ALA A 498 -12.03 25.57 17.01
C ALA A 498 -12.04 25.07 15.55
N GLU A 499 -11.65 23.81 15.33
CA GLU A 499 -11.64 23.21 14.00
C GLU A 499 -13.07 23.00 13.46
N SER A 500 -14.01 22.52 14.29
CA SER A 500 -15.42 22.39 13.89
C SER A 500 -16.01 23.72 13.43
N ARG A 501 -15.74 24.81 14.16
CA ARG A 501 -16.17 26.17 13.77
C ARG A 501 -15.53 26.59 12.44
N ARG A 502 -14.24 26.37 12.28
CA ARG A 502 -13.53 26.68 11.04
C ARG A 502 -14.13 25.93 9.83
N LEU A 503 -14.41 24.64 10.00
CA LEU A 503 -15.00 23.81 8.94
C LEU A 503 -16.42 24.24 8.63
N THR A 504 -17.24 24.53 9.63
CA THR A 504 -18.60 25.04 9.43
C THR A 504 -18.60 26.36 8.66
N SER A 505 -17.70 27.30 8.99
CA SER A 505 -17.59 28.57 8.28
C SER A 505 -16.98 28.48 6.88
N ALA A 506 -16.26 27.40 6.58
CA ALA A 506 -15.66 27.16 5.26
C ALA A 506 -16.66 26.52 4.26
N LEU A 507 -17.79 26.00 4.76
CA LEU A 507 -18.86 25.50 3.90
C LEU A 507 -19.66 26.68 3.36
N PRO A 508 -20.14 26.64 2.09
CA PRO A 508 -21.08 27.64 1.57
C PRO A 508 -22.34 27.66 2.45
N ALA A 509 -22.86 28.85 2.76
CA ALA A 509 -24.18 28.99 3.39
C ALA A 509 -25.17 28.17 2.54
N ALA A 510 -26.04 27.40 3.21
CA ALA A 510 -27.06 26.63 2.51
C ALA A 510 -27.83 27.60 1.61
N ALA A 511 -27.71 27.38 0.30
CA ALA A 511 -28.57 28.10 -0.64
C ALA A 511 -30.00 27.73 -0.29
N THR A 512 -30.82 28.71 0.03
CA THR A 512 -32.29 28.58 -0.02
C THR A 512 -32.64 27.93 -1.38
N PRO A 513 -33.50 26.92 -1.43
CA PRO A 513 -33.81 26.30 -2.69
C PRO A 513 -34.45 27.38 -3.59
N ASP A 514 -33.72 27.81 -4.60
CA ASP A 514 -34.17 28.68 -5.65
C ASP A 514 -35.29 27.97 -6.44
N ALA A 515 -36.33 28.72 -6.70
CA ALA A 515 -37.40 28.34 -7.57
C ALA A 515 -36.93 27.86 -8.96
N PRO A 516 -37.63 26.94 -9.65
CA PRO A 516 -37.13 26.37 -10.89
C PRO A 516 -37.19 27.39 -12.03
N GLY A 517 -36.08 27.78 -12.56
CA GLY A 517 -36.01 28.55 -13.79
C GLY A 517 -34.86 29.56 -13.81
N THR A 518 -33.77 29.19 -14.34
CA THR A 518 -32.80 29.88 -15.18
C THR A 518 -31.39 29.45 -14.83
N SER A 519 -30.84 28.68 -15.73
CA SER A 519 -29.42 28.33 -15.77
C SER A 519 -28.59 29.60 -15.99
N PRO A 520 -27.61 29.92 -15.11
CA PRO A 520 -26.70 31.00 -15.47
C PRO A 520 -25.65 30.43 -16.44
N ALA A 521 -25.54 31.08 -17.58
CA ALA A 521 -24.50 30.88 -18.56
C ALA A 521 -23.13 31.13 -17.94
N ASP A 522 -22.20 30.27 -18.30
CA ASP A 522 -20.76 30.32 -18.01
C ASP A 522 -20.21 31.73 -18.39
N PRO A 523 -19.59 32.49 -17.49
CA PRO A 523 -18.89 33.71 -17.91
C PRO A 523 -17.55 33.28 -18.56
N GLY A 524 -17.54 33.34 -19.88
CA GLY A 524 -16.32 33.27 -20.67
C GLY A 524 -15.32 34.37 -20.28
N PRO A 525 -14.05 34.24 -20.61
CA PRO A 525 -13.02 35.16 -20.19
C PRO A 525 -13.30 36.57 -20.72
N ALA A 526 -13.22 37.54 -19.82
CA ALA A 526 -13.39 38.96 -20.14
C ALA A 526 -12.32 39.41 -21.15
N PRO A 527 -12.70 40.18 -22.17
CA PRO A 527 -11.73 40.75 -23.11
C PRO A 527 -10.89 41.82 -22.42
N HIS A 528 -9.58 41.73 -22.60
CA HIS A 528 -8.63 42.77 -22.20
C HIS A 528 -8.97 44.12 -22.86
N THR A 529 -9.38 45.08 -22.09
CA THR A 529 -9.45 46.48 -22.51
C THR A 529 -8.08 47.12 -22.36
N ALA A 530 -7.49 47.49 -23.49
CA ALA A 530 -6.29 48.34 -23.54
C ALA A 530 -6.61 49.76 -23.06
N PRO A 531 -5.68 50.49 -22.45
CA PRO A 531 -5.94 51.86 -21.98
C PRO A 531 -5.99 52.83 -23.13
N THR A 532 -7.00 53.71 -23.11
CA THR A 532 -7.19 54.82 -24.03
C THR A 532 -6.18 55.94 -23.72
N PRO A 533 -5.46 56.52 -24.72
CA PRO A 533 -4.75 57.78 -24.51
C PRO A 533 -5.69 58.97 -24.75
N ALA A 534 -5.48 59.99 -23.96
CA ALA A 534 -6.19 61.25 -23.98
C ALA A 534 -5.91 62.10 -25.24
N ASP A 535 -6.96 62.79 -25.59
CA ASP A 535 -7.29 63.74 -26.62
C ASP A 535 -6.24 64.88 -26.83
N SER A 536 -5.84 65.18 -28.09
CA SER A 536 -5.52 66.50 -28.53
C SER A 536 -5.56 66.63 -30.08
N GLY A 537 -6.55 67.37 -30.57
CA GLY A 537 -6.49 68.27 -31.69
C GLY A 537 -6.47 67.79 -33.14
N ALA A 538 -7.60 67.93 -33.79
CA ALA A 538 -7.77 67.89 -35.26
C ALA A 538 -7.10 69.09 -35.96
N PRO A 539 -6.87 69.07 -37.30
CA PRO A 539 -7.96 69.15 -38.26
C PRO A 539 -7.82 68.45 -39.67
N ARG A 540 -8.98 68.15 -40.22
CA ARG A 540 -9.45 68.15 -41.65
C ARG A 540 -8.67 67.54 -42.84
N ALA A 541 -9.42 66.69 -43.50
CA ALA A 541 -9.42 66.02 -44.78
C ALA A 541 -9.09 66.92 -46.05
N PRO A 542 -8.99 66.42 -47.30
CA PRO A 542 -10.06 65.66 -47.98
C PRO A 542 -9.67 64.55 -48.98
N SER A 543 -10.67 63.71 -49.19
CA SER A 543 -11.10 63.03 -50.46
C SER A 543 -10.09 62.33 -51.34
N ASP A 544 -10.30 61.09 -51.71
CA ASP A 544 -10.95 60.62 -52.98
C ASP A 544 -10.90 59.05 -53.08
N THR A 545 -12.04 58.58 -53.41
CA THR A 545 -12.34 57.26 -54.02
C THR A 545 -12.20 57.33 -55.52
N PRO A 546 -12.21 56.25 -56.37
CA PRO A 546 -12.50 54.81 -56.18
C PRO A 546 -11.71 53.88 -57.16
N ALA A 547 -12.00 52.64 -57.09
CA ALA A 547 -12.25 51.68 -58.21
C ALA A 547 -11.52 50.32 -58.15
N LYS A 548 -12.34 49.31 -57.97
CA LYS A 548 -12.70 48.14 -58.78
C LYS A 548 -11.64 47.07 -59.10
N ALA A 549 -12.07 45.90 -58.69
CA ALA A 549 -12.32 44.62 -59.41
C ALA A 549 -11.05 43.83 -59.81
N ASP A 550 -10.95 42.57 -59.76
CA ASP A 550 -11.89 41.49 -60.13
C ASP A 550 -11.30 40.14 -59.79
N THR A 551 -12.13 39.24 -59.42
CA THR A 551 -12.29 37.79 -59.72
C THR A 551 -11.12 36.83 -59.64
N GLY A 552 -11.50 35.68 -59.08
CA GLY A 552 -10.98 34.40 -59.51
C GLY A 552 -10.89 33.29 -58.48
N THR A 553 -12.01 32.58 -58.31
CA THR A 553 -12.15 31.24 -57.71
C THR A 553 -12.09 30.18 -58.81
N PRO A 554 -12.16 28.88 -58.51
CA PRO A 554 -11.40 27.86 -57.81
C PRO A 554 -11.06 26.60 -58.71
N PRO A 555 -11.20 25.35 -58.28
CA PRO A 555 -10.23 24.34 -57.90
C PRO A 555 -9.94 23.28 -59.06
N PRO A 556 -9.61 22.01 -58.98
CA PRO A 556 -9.86 20.95 -58.05
C PRO A 556 -8.83 19.78 -57.89
N THR A 557 -9.12 18.84 -57.02
CA THR A 557 -8.95 17.35 -57.06
C THR A 557 -7.61 16.70 -56.78
N GLY A 558 -7.68 15.77 -55.80
CA GLY A 558 -6.77 14.68 -55.42
C GLY A 558 -6.72 13.53 -56.49
N PRO A 559 -6.39 12.27 -56.22
CA PRO A 559 -6.06 11.54 -55.00
C PRO A 559 -4.87 10.53 -55.10
N THR A 560 -4.74 9.61 -54.17
CA THR A 560 -4.09 8.26 -54.18
C THR A 560 -2.67 8.11 -53.60
N GLY A 561 -2.51 7.56 -52.50
CA GLY A 561 -2.25 6.24 -51.95
C GLY A 561 -0.86 5.58 -52.22
N PRO A 562 -0.54 4.46 -51.58
CA PRO A 562 0.55 4.36 -50.62
C PRO A 562 1.77 3.54 -51.11
N ARG A 563 2.92 3.53 -50.37
CA ARG A 563 3.86 2.40 -50.35
C ARG A 563 5.02 2.57 -49.36
N GLN A 564 5.13 1.66 -48.41
CA GLN A 564 6.22 0.75 -48.04
C GLN A 564 7.66 1.27 -47.89
N ALA A 565 8.22 0.86 -46.73
CA ALA A 565 9.62 0.82 -46.33
C ALA A 565 10.54 0.10 -47.34
N PRO A 566 11.88 0.23 -47.22
CA PRO A 566 12.61 -0.81 -46.53
C PRO A 566 13.85 -0.38 -45.70
N SER A 567 14.17 -1.31 -44.81
CA SER A 567 15.39 -1.67 -44.11
C SER A 567 16.73 -1.45 -44.77
N GLY A 568 17.78 -1.25 -43.92
CA GLY A 568 19.16 -1.43 -44.36
C GLY A 568 20.19 -0.85 -43.41
N THR A 569 20.78 -1.66 -42.55
CA THR A 569 22.16 -1.54 -42.08
C THR A 569 23.11 -2.01 -43.19
N PRO A 570 24.39 -1.63 -43.32
CA PRO A 570 25.46 -2.14 -42.45
C PRO A 570 26.74 -1.28 -42.27
N ASP A 571 27.49 -1.69 -41.26
CA ASP A 571 28.96 -1.84 -41.10
C ASP A 571 30.01 -0.80 -41.52
N ALA A 572 30.91 -0.60 -40.54
CA ALA A 572 32.36 -0.70 -40.52
C ALA A 572 33.22 0.40 -41.23
N ASP A 573 34.15 1.00 -40.65
CA ASP A 573 35.51 0.58 -40.39
C ASP A 573 36.51 1.77 -40.35
N THR A 574 37.56 1.62 -39.50
CA THR A 574 38.91 2.21 -39.57
C THR A 574 39.06 3.72 -39.35
N GLY A 575 39.97 4.20 -38.56
CA GLY A 575 41.31 3.82 -38.15
C GLY A 575 42.03 4.94 -37.44
N ALA A 576 42.85 4.53 -36.55
CA ALA A 576 44.28 4.90 -36.24
C ALA A 576 44.66 6.39 -36.14
N ALA A 577 45.48 6.80 -35.25
CA ALA A 577 46.58 6.27 -34.49
C ALA A 577 47.27 7.36 -33.63
N ARG A 578 47.96 6.85 -32.57
CA ARG A 578 49.28 7.30 -32.03
C ARG A 578 49.35 8.64 -31.27
N THR A 579 50.02 8.80 -30.17
CA THR A 579 51.20 8.28 -29.46
C THR A 579 51.24 9.03 -28.16
N GLY A 580 51.81 8.65 -27.06
CA GLY A 580 52.74 7.69 -26.64
C GLY A 580 53.26 8.12 -25.25
N THR A 581 53.84 7.14 -24.58
CA THR A 581 54.89 7.13 -23.58
C THR A 581 54.60 7.74 -22.21
N GLY A 582 54.90 7.15 -21.13
CA GLY A 582 55.59 5.89 -20.79
C GLY A 582 55.84 5.81 -19.31
N THR A 583 56.16 4.59 -18.92
CA THR A 583 57.01 4.11 -17.84
C THR A 583 56.50 4.29 -16.38
N GLY A 584 56.51 3.36 -15.55
CA GLY A 584 56.97 1.99 -15.52
C GLY A 584 56.85 1.39 -14.16
N THR A 585 56.85 0.07 -14.16
CA THR A 585 57.35 -0.91 -13.20
C THR A 585 56.66 -1.06 -11.85
N SER A 586 56.35 -2.16 -11.37
CA SER A 586 56.40 -3.59 -11.56
C SER A 586 55.95 -4.26 -10.29
N ALA A 587 55.33 -5.28 -10.28
CA ALA A 587 55.33 -6.68 -10.07
C ALA A 587 54.63 -6.99 -8.71
N ASP A 588 53.94 -8.02 -8.44
CA ASP A 588 53.85 -9.37 -8.94
C ASP A 588 52.73 -10.10 -8.17
N GLY A 589 52.13 -11.08 -8.70
CA GLY A 589 51.69 -12.23 -7.94
C GLY A 589 50.19 -12.64 -8.02
N ALA A 590 49.90 -13.37 -9.07
CA ALA A 590 48.87 -14.34 -9.38
C ALA A 590 48.20 -15.12 -8.22
N ARG A 591 46.91 -15.43 -8.29
CA ARG A 591 46.28 -16.69 -8.69
C ARG A 591 44.81 -16.83 -8.25
N GLN A 592 44.00 -17.09 -9.25
CA GLN A 592 42.89 -18.07 -9.37
C GLN A 592 41.76 -18.14 -8.33
N ALA A 593 40.57 -17.96 -8.88
CA ALA A 593 39.27 -18.49 -8.40
C ALA A 593 39.24 -20.02 -8.55
N PRO A 594 38.34 -20.78 -7.94
CA PRO A 594 37.01 -20.96 -8.53
C PRO A 594 35.82 -21.02 -7.52
N ASN A 595 34.63 -21.00 -8.16
CA ASN A 595 33.28 -21.29 -7.69
C ASN A 595 33.17 -22.46 -6.73
N ASP A 596 32.23 -22.37 -5.79
CA ASP A 596 31.20 -23.40 -5.61
C ASP A 596 30.13 -22.96 -4.59
N THR A 597 28.89 -23.07 -5.01
CA THR A 597 27.66 -23.03 -4.21
C THR A 597 27.44 -24.41 -3.60
N PRO A 598 26.83 -24.52 -2.41
CA PRO A 598 25.78 -25.53 -2.27
C PRO A 598 24.51 -25.07 -1.53
N ALA A 599 23.42 -25.67 -1.97
CA ALA A 599 22.06 -25.59 -1.46
C ALA A 599 21.85 -26.45 -0.17
N PRO A 600 20.70 -26.27 0.54
CA PRO A 600 20.52 -26.76 1.90
C PRO A 600 19.95 -28.17 1.98
N ALA A 601 20.34 -28.89 3.03
CA ALA A 601 19.81 -30.20 3.40
C ALA A 601 18.93 -30.12 4.64
N THR A 602 17.80 -30.80 4.55
CA THR A 602 16.84 -31.13 5.60
C THR A 602 17.39 -32.21 6.54
N PRO A 603 17.04 -32.24 7.84
CA PRO A 603 17.28 -33.44 8.65
C PRO A 603 16.00 -34.21 8.96
N ALA A 604 16.17 -35.53 8.88
CA ALA A 604 15.18 -36.54 9.25
C ALA A 604 15.34 -36.98 10.72
N ASN A 605 14.22 -37.52 11.24
CA ASN A 605 14.00 -38.15 12.54
C ASN A 605 14.92 -39.33 12.89
N ALA A 606 15.15 -39.53 14.19
CA ALA A 606 15.13 -40.81 14.91
C ALA A 606 15.30 -40.55 16.42
N ASP A 607 14.48 -40.86 17.22
CA ASP A 607 13.86 -41.82 18.13
C ASP A 607 14.79 -42.58 19.10
N THR A 608 14.25 -42.86 20.32
CA THR A 608 14.68 -43.64 21.48
C THR A 608 15.37 -42.84 22.59
N GLY A 609 14.89 -42.83 23.85
CA GLY A 609 14.21 -43.76 24.67
C GLY A 609 14.80 -43.71 26.07
N THR A 610 13.96 -43.89 27.10
CA THR A 610 14.22 -44.29 28.50
C THR A 610 14.43 -43.23 29.58
N SER A 611 13.42 -43.15 30.43
CA SER A 611 13.46 -42.79 31.86
C SER A 611 14.15 -43.89 32.71
N PRO A 612 14.52 -43.74 34.03
CA PRO A 612 13.57 -43.55 35.12
C PRO A 612 14.05 -42.88 36.42
N HIS A 613 13.09 -42.51 37.29
CA HIS A 613 13.02 -42.50 38.76
C HIS A 613 14.06 -41.67 39.57
N THR A 614 13.73 -40.95 40.66
CA THR A 614 12.93 -41.21 41.88
C THR A 614 12.84 -39.94 42.74
N ASP A 615 11.64 -39.73 43.34
CA ASP A 615 11.33 -39.41 44.76
C ASP A 615 12.04 -38.23 45.46
N THR A 616 11.43 -37.35 46.17
CA THR A 616 10.56 -37.42 47.34
C THR A 616 10.12 -36.03 47.79
N ALA A 617 8.85 -35.82 47.95
CA ALA A 617 8.06 -35.46 49.13
C ALA A 617 8.44 -34.20 49.93
N THR A 618 7.56 -33.27 50.13
CA THR A 618 6.70 -33.03 51.29
C THR A 618 5.88 -31.74 51.14
N GLY A 619 4.57 -31.82 51.26
CA GLY A 619 3.70 -30.72 51.64
C GLY A 619 3.61 -30.57 53.17
N PRO A 620 2.63 -29.91 53.80
CA PRO A 620 1.36 -29.35 53.26
C PRO A 620 0.96 -27.97 53.89
N THR A 621 -0.15 -27.42 53.51
CA THR A 621 -1.25 -26.84 54.31
C THR A 621 -1.90 -25.59 53.68
N GLY A 622 -3.15 -25.76 53.30
CA GLY A 622 -4.06 -24.66 53.13
C GLY A 622 -4.80 -24.37 54.47
N PRO A 623 -6.00 -23.85 54.50
CA PRO A 623 -6.73 -22.86 53.70
C PRO A 623 -7.41 -21.81 54.63
N ARG A 624 -8.11 -20.76 54.08
CA ARG A 624 -9.30 -20.12 54.67
C ARG A 624 -9.75 -18.91 53.85
N GLN A 625 -10.88 -18.89 53.33
CA GLN A 625 -12.26 -18.51 53.75
C GLN A 625 -12.55 -17.02 53.66
N ALA A 626 -13.55 -16.73 52.88
CA ALA A 626 -14.33 -15.50 52.81
C ALA A 626 -15.10 -15.21 54.15
N PRO A 627 -15.65 -14.05 54.30
CA PRO A 627 -17.03 -14.00 54.79
C PRO A 627 -18.01 -13.23 53.90
N ARG A 628 -19.20 -13.79 53.91
CA ARG A 628 -20.49 -13.20 53.53
C ARG A 628 -20.93 -12.24 54.66
N ASP A 629 -21.91 -11.43 54.30
CA ASP A 629 -23.23 -11.19 54.92
C ASP A 629 -23.58 -9.73 54.75
N THR A 630 -24.74 -9.22 54.56
CA THR A 630 -26.13 -9.61 54.59
C THR A 630 -26.92 -8.33 54.32
N ALA A 631 -27.94 -8.42 53.57
CA ALA A 631 -29.38 -8.31 53.79
C ALA A 631 -29.87 -6.86 53.94
N ASP A 632 -31.06 -6.40 53.58
CA ASP A 632 -32.39 -6.94 53.51
C ASP A 632 -33.26 -6.00 52.63
N ALA A 633 -34.20 -6.55 51.88
CA ALA A 633 -35.65 -6.53 51.97
C ALA A 633 -36.32 -5.18 51.62
N ASP A 634 -37.40 -5.06 50.93
CA ASP A 634 -38.66 -5.80 51.02
C ASP A 634 -39.66 -5.39 49.89
N THR A 635 -40.49 -6.35 49.45
CA THR A 635 -41.88 -6.32 49.06
C THR A 635 -42.31 -5.56 47.80
N GLY A 636 -43.12 -6.07 46.92
CA GLY A 636 -44.10 -7.14 46.98
C GLY A 636 -44.91 -7.28 45.68
N ALA A 637 -45.34 -8.52 45.53
CA ALA A 637 -46.61 -9.06 45.01
C ALA A 637 -47.07 -8.73 43.59
N ALA A 638 -47.15 -9.66 42.72
CA ALA A 638 -47.96 -10.87 42.46
C ALA A 638 -49.06 -10.61 41.42
N ARG A 639 -49.12 -11.37 40.38
CA ARG A 639 -50.08 -12.44 40.03
C ARG A 639 -50.07 -12.77 38.52
N THR A 640 -49.71 -13.96 38.23
CA THR A 640 -50.39 -15.13 37.60
C THR A 640 -51.19 -14.88 36.30
N GLY A 641 -50.86 -15.68 35.31
CA GLY A 641 -51.76 -15.99 34.20
C GLY A 641 -51.09 -16.96 33.22
N THR A 642 -51.40 -18.21 33.42
CA THR A 642 -51.12 -19.42 32.59
C THR A 642 -51.82 -19.35 31.24
N GLY A 643 -51.21 -20.00 30.20
CA GLY A 643 -51.97 -20.38 29.01
C GLY A 643 -51.11 -20.91 27.89
N THR A 644 -51.17 -22.16 27.78
CA THR A 644 -50.66 -23.18 26.84
C THR A 644 -50.91 -22.94 25.34
N SER A 645 -49.92 -23.47 24.54
CA SER A 645 -50.03 -24.31 23.35
C SER A 645 -50.51 -23.75 22.00
N GLY A 646 -49.78 -24.18 20.98
CA GLY A 646 -50.41 -24.55 19.71
C GLY A 646 -49.69 -23.99 18.47
N GLY A 647 -49.14 -24.88 17.70
CA GLY A 647 -48.46 -24.76 16.45
C GLY A 647 -49.26 -24.11 15.29
N GLY A 648 -48.59 -23.85 14.23
CA GLY A 648 -49.20 -23.51 12.94
C GLY A 648 -48.24 -22.88 11.95
N ALA A 649 -47.74 -23.70 11.04
CA ALA A 649 -47.16 -23.26 9.80
C ALA A 649 -48.14 -22.43 8.98
N GLY A 650 -47.76 -21.31 8.45
CA GLY A 650 -48.54 -20.52 7.53
C GLY A 650 -47.72 -19.71 6.55
N ARG A 651 -47.59 -20.26 5.35
CA ARG A 651 -47.15 -19.50 4.17
C ARG A 651 -48.11 -18.32 3.96
N VAL A 652 -47.56 -17.14 3.72
CA VAL A 652 -48.29 -16.08 3.03
C VAL A 652 -47.43 -15.49 1.89
N ARG A 653 -48.02 -15.58 0.71
CA ARG A 653 -47.62 -14.98 -0.55
C ARG A 653 -47.86 -13.47 -0.52
N GLY A 654 -47.07 -12.76 -1.32
CA GLY A 654 -47.02 -11.38 -1.50
C GLY A 654 -48.29 -10.67 -1.93
N SER A 655 -48.25 -9.38 -1.79
CA SER A 655 -48.87 -8.49 -2.77
C SER A 655 -48.24 -7.08 -2.67
N VAL A 656 -47.87 -6.60 -3.83
CA VAL A 656 -47.53 -5.22 -4.12
C VAL A 656 -48.84 -4.41 -3.98
N ALA A 657 -48.81 -3.38 -3.14
CA ALA A 657 -49.83 -2.32 -3.19
C ALA A 657 -49.18 -1.00 -2.83
N GLY A 658 -49.24 -0.09 -3.80
CA GLY A 658 -48.81 1.28 -3.61
C GLY A 658 -49.64 1.96 -2.51
N ALA A 659 -48.97 2.75 -1.69
CA ALA A 659 -49.59 3.62 -0.71
C ALA A 659 -49.38 5.07 -1.15
N GLY A 660 -50.49 5.74 -1.32
CA GLY A 660 -50.59 7.11 -1.71
C GLY A 660 -49.95 8.05 -0.72
N ARG A 661 -49.46 9.13 -1.23
CA ARG A 661 -48.94 10.28 -0.48
C ARG A 661 -50.10 10.88 0.36
N SER A 662 -49.91 10.83 1.68
CA SER A 662 -50.59 11.76 2.59
C SER A 662 -49.60 12.86 2.97
N SER A 663 -49.94 14.08 2.55
CA SER A 663 -49.27 15.32 2.90
C SER A 663 -49.48 15.63 4.40
N GLY A 664 -48.50 15.34 5.22
CA GLY A 664 -48.36 15.85 6.57
C GLY A 664 -46.91 16.25 6.75
N GLY A 665 -46.64 17.54 6.92
CA GLY A 665 -45.30 18.12 7.06
C GLY A 665 -44.58 17.65 8.31
N ALA A 666 -43.84 16.54 8.18
CA ALA A 666 -42.73 16.20 9.06
C ALA A 666 -41.44 16.57 8.36
N GLY A 667 -40.69 17.49 8.90
CA GLY A 667 -39.34 17.81 8.41
C GLY A 667 -38.48 16.53 8.38
N PRO A 668 -37.43 16.49 7.57
CA PRO A 668 -36.59 15.30 7.40
C PRO A 668 -36.13 14.78 8.75
N ALA A 669 -36.45 13.52 9.04
CA ALA A 669 -36.05 12.86 10.28
C ALA A 669 -34.51 12.97 10.43
N ARG A 670 -34.06 13.60 11.52
CA ARG A 670 -32.62 13.74 11.79
C ARG A 670 -32.01 12.34 11.98
N LEU A 671 -31.03 12.01 11.18
CA LEU A 671 -30.22 10.79 11.37
C LEU A 671 -29.66 10.73 12.81
N SER A 672 -29.60 9.54 13.39
CA SER A 672 -28.94 9.30 14.69
C SER A 672 -27.49 9.77 14.65
N ASP A 673 -26.85 9.92 15.83
CA ASP A 673 -25.43 10.29 15.88
C ASP A 673 -24.54 9.15 15.37
N ASP A 674 -24.97 7.87 15.55
CA ASP A 674 -24.27 6.71 14.97
C ASP A 674 -24.32 6.73 13.43
N ALA A 675 -25.49 6.88 12.84
CA ALA A 675 -25.65 6.98 11.40
C ALA A 675 -24.89 8.19 10.82
N ALA A 676 -24.85 9.32 11.55
CA ALA A 676 -24.09 10.50 11.13
C ALA A 676 -22.57 10.26 11.17
N ALA A 677 -22.06 9.62 12.22
CA ALA A 677 -20.66 9.25 12.34
C ALA A 677 -20.28 8.23 11.27
N GLY A 678 -21.11 7.18 11.09
CA GLY A 678 -20.93 6.15 10.08
C GLY A 678 -20.88 6.70 8.67
N LEU A 679 -21.82 7.57 8.30
CA LEU A 679 -21.87 8.24 7.00
C LEU A 679 -20.58 9.04 6.70
N VAL A 680 -20.13 9.88 7.65
CA VAL A 680 -18.92 10.70 7.44
C VAL A 680 -17.68 9.81 7.26
N VAL A 681 -17.53 8.74 8.05
CA VAL A 681 -16.38 7.82 7.92
C VAL A 681 -16.46 7.02 6.63
N ALA A 682 -17.63 6.50 6.26
CA ALA A 682 -17.83 5.76 5.01
C ALA A 682 -17.52 6.62 3.78
N LEU A 683 -17.95 7.88 3.78
CA LEU A 683 -17.62 8.84 2.71
C LEU A 683 -16.14 9.21 2.67
N ALA A 684 -15.46 9.28 3.83
CA ALA A 684 -14.03 9.58 3.89
C ALA A 684 -13.18 8.39 3.42
N PHE A 685 -13.56 7.17 3.81
CA PHE A 685 -12.78 5.95 3.62
C PHE A 685 -13.65 4.80 3.08
N PRO A 686 -14.23 4.92 1.89
CA PRO A 686 -15.16 3.93 1.36
C PRO A 686 -14.53 2.54 1.20
N GLU A 687 -13.24 2.46 0.89
CA GLU A 687 -12.48 1.21 0.80
C GLU A 687 -12.26 0.51 2.15
N ARG A 688 -12.56 1.22 3.26
CA ARG A 688 -12.45 0.72 4.64
C ARG A 688 -13.80 0.44 5.29
N VAL A 689 -14.89 0.56 4.54
CA VAL A 689 -16.19 0.01 4.96
C VAL A 689 -16.03 -1.50 5.04
N ALA A 690 -16.50 -2.12 6.11
CA ALA A 690 -16.24 -3.53 6.41
C ALA A 690 -17.48 -4.24 6.90
N ARG A 691 -17.68 -5.48 6.44
CA ARG A 691 -18.75 -6.38 6.88
C ARG A 691 -18.21 -7.45 7.80
N ARG A 692 -18.97 -7.79 8.84
CA ARG A 692 -18.68 -8.89 9.76
C ARG A 692 -18.70 -10.23 9.02
N ARG A 693 -17.74 -11.10 9.32
CA ARG A 693 -17.68 -12.48 8.80
C ARG A 693 -18.37 -13.44 9.74
N ALA A 694 -18.87 -14.54 9.21
CA ALA A 694 -19.45 -15.62 10.01
C ALA A 694 -18.45 -16.23 11.01
N GLU A 695 -17.17 -16.31 10.63
CA GLU A 695 -16.06 -16.83 11.44
C GLU A 695 -15.51 -15.83 12.47
N GLY A 696 -16.11 -14.65 12.58
CA GLY A 696 -15.64 -13.54 13.40
C GLY A 696 -14.68 -12.59 12.64
N GLY A 697 -14.47 -11.39 13.21
CA GLY A 697 -13.74 -10.31 12.55
C GLY A 697 -14.51 -9.71 11.37
N TYR A 698 -13.89 -8.76 10.69
CA TYR A 698 -14.49 -8.01 9.59
C TYR A 698 -13.65 -8.11 8.33
N LEU A 699 -14.29 -7.96 7.15
CA LEU A 699 -13.64 -7.86 5.86
C LEU A 699 -13.95 -6.48 5.28
N MET A 700 -12.91 -5.70 5.01
CA MET A 700 -13.04 -4.40 4.34
C MET A 700 -13.30 -4.57 2.84
N VAL A 701 -13.93 -3.59 2.22
CA VAL A 701 -14.11 -3.48 0.77
C VAL A 701 -12.78 -3.65 0.02
N SER A 702 -11.69 -3.15 0.59
CA SER A 702 -10.32 -3.33 0.06
C SER A 702 -9.75 -4.75 0.15
N GLY A 703 -10.47 -5.72 0.73
CA GLY A 703 -10.00 -7.10 0.93
C GLY A 703 -9.14 -7.30 2.19
N THR A 704 -8.89 -6.25 2.96
CA THR A 704 -8.13 -6.34 4.20
C THR A 704 -9.02 -6.83 5.34
N GLY A 705 -8.58 -7.87 6.06
CA GLY A 705 -9.23 -8.28 7.31
C GLY A 705 -9.08 -7.22 8.39
N ALA A 706 -10.10 -7.02 9.22
CA ALA A 706 -10.10 -6.05 10.30
C ALA A 706 -10.53 -6.69 11.64
N ASP A 707 -9.78 -6.36 12.69
CA ASP A 707 -10.09 -6.70 14.07
C ASP A 707 -10.63 -5.45 14.78
N VAL A 708 -11.95 -5.44 15.02
CA VAL A 708 -12.69 -4.29 15.57
C VAL A 708 -13.06 -4.61 17.01
N GLY A 709 -12.38 -3.97 17.96
CA GLY A 709 -12.73 -4.06 19.37
C GLY A 709 -13.81 -3.04 19.75
N GLY A 710 -14.81 -3.45 20.55
CA GLY A 710 -15.69 -2.50 21.25
C GLY A 710 -16.92 -1.99 20.49
N LEU A 711 -17.14 -2.35 19.22
CA LEU A 711 -18.36 -1.98 18.48
C LEU A 711 -19.44 -3.08 18.47
N GLY A 712 -19.33 -4.04 19.35
CA GLY A 712 -20.34 -5.06 19.56
C GLY A 712 -20.58 -5.97 18.35
N GLU A 713 -21.87 -6.21 18.06
CA GLU A 713 -22.33 -7.14 17.04
C GLU A 713 -22.74 -6.45 15.73
N ALA A 714 -22.29 -5.22 15.49
CA ALA A 714 -22.62 -4.49 14.27
C ALA A 714 -22.25 -5.30 13.02
N GLU A 715 -23.19 -5.48 12.11
CA GLU A 715 -22.94 -6.18 10.83
C GLU A 715 -21.98 -5.39 9.94
N TRP A 716 -22.13 -4.08 9.91
CA TRP A 716 -21.33 -3.18 9.12
C TRP A 716 -20.66 -2.11 9.96
N VAL A 717 -19.40 -1.83 9.67
CA VAL A 717 -18.62 -0.74 10.28
C VAL A 717 -17.84 0.03 9.22
N ALA A 718 -17.69 1.33 9.44
CA ALA A 718 -16.78 2.17 8.68
C ALA A 718 -15.53 2.45 9.52
N VAL A 719 -14.35 2.06 9.03
CA VAL A 719 -13.09 2.12 9.77
C VAL A 719 -12.37 3.43 9.49
N ALA A 720 -12.27 4.28 10.51
CA ALA A 720 -11.57 5.57 10.43
C ALA A 720 -10.05 5.40 10.59
N VAL A 721 -9.61 4.67 11.61
CA VAL A 721 -8.19 4.46 11.92
C VAL A 721 -7.92 2.98 12.16
N ALA A 722 -7.00 2.42 11.38
CA ALA A 722 -6.53 1.06 11.53
C ALA A 722 -5.01 0.98 11.41
N GLU A 723 -4.41 0.06 12.15
CA GLU A 723 -2.98 -0.22 12.16
C GLU A 723 -2.74 -1.68 11.81
N ARG A 724 -1.80 -1.95 10.91
CA ARG A 724 -1.39 -3.32 10.60
C ARG A 724 0.02 -3.56 11.14
N GLY A 725 0.14 -4.49 12.07
CA GLY A 725 1.43 -4.99 12.53
C GLY A 725 2.07 -5.88 11.47
N ALA A 726 3.42 -5.84 11.36
CA ALA A 726 4.16 -6.74 10.49
C ALA A 726 3.82 -8.20 10.83
N GLY A 727 3.47 -9.01 9.83
CA GLY A 727 3.13 -10.43 9.99
C GLY A 727 1.68 -10.72 10.44
N ARG A 728 0.81 -9.72 10.60
CA ARG A 728 -0.61 -9.96 10.91
C ARG A 728 -1.47 -9.96 9.64
N ALA A 729 -2.36 -10.95 9.54
CA ALA A 729 -3.32 -11.05 8.44
C ALA A 729 -4.42 -9.97 8.52
N ALA A 730 -4.82 -9.56 9.72
CA ALA A 730 -5.85 -8.54 9.95
C ALA A 730 -5.25 -7.24 10.52
N ALA A 731 -5.83 -6.10 10.14
CA ALA A 731 -5.52 -4.80 10.69
C ALA A 731 -6.26 -4.60 12.02
N ARG A 732 -5.57 -4.09 13.04
CA ARG A 732 -6.19 -3.70 14.30
C ARG A 732 -6.87 -2.34 14.14
N VAL A 733 -8.17 -2.29 14.35
CA VAL A 733 -8.94 -1.05 14.28
C VAL A 733 -8.80 -0.29 15.59
N ARG A 734 -8.50 1.01 15.49
CA ARG A 734 -8.37 1.92 16.64
C ARG A 734 -9.56 2.87 16.78
N LEU A 735 -10.21 3.18 15.65
CA LEU A 735 -11.37 4.05 15.62
C LEU A 735 -12.27 3.64 14.46
N ALA A 736 -13.54 3.41 14.73
CA ALA A 736 -14.54 3.09 13.73
C ALA A 736 -15.92 3.61 14.16
N ALA A 737 -16.87 3.62 13.24
CA ALA A 737 -18.27 3.91 13.49
C ALA A 737 -19.14 2.80 12.89
N VAL A 738 -20.31 2.56 13.49
CA VAL A 738 -21.33 1.68 12.92
C VAL A 738 -21.93 2.34 11.69
N VAL A 739 -22.21 1.54 10.66
CA VAL A 739 -22.86 2.01 9.44
C VAL A 739 -23.88 0.96 8.97
N ASP A 740 -24.94 1.37 8.29
CA ASP A 740 -25.87 0.45 7.66
C ASP A 740 -25.41 0.05 6.26
N GLU A 741 -26.01 -1.02 5.71
CA GLU A 741 -25.66 -1.54 4.40
C GLU A 741 -25.95 -0.55 3.26
N GLU A 742 -27.02 0.24 3.37
CA GLU A 742 -27.39 1.23 2.35
C GLU A 742 -26.33 2.31 2.24
N THR A 743 -25.91 2.88 3.37
CA THR A 743 -24.81 3.85 3.44
C THR A 743 -23.49 3.23 2.97
N ALA A 744 -23.21 1.96 3.31
CA ALA A 744 -22.03 1.25 2.84
C ALA A 744 -21.99 1.10 1.33
N ARG A 745 -23.12 0.70 0.72
CA ARG A 745 -23.29 0.56 -0.73
C ARG A 745 -23.17 1.90 -1.45
N GLU A 746 -23.77 2.94 -0.92
CA GLU A 746 -23.74 4.29 -1.50
C GLU A 746 -22.32 4.89 -1.43
N ALA A 747 -21.68 4.82 -0.28
CA ALA A 747 -20.33 5.37 -0.09
C ALA A 747 -19.28 4.69 -0.98
N ALA A 748 -19.39 3.36 -1.17
CA ALA A 748 -18.48 2.55 -1.97
C ALA A 748 -19.08 2.08 -3.31
N ALA A 749 -20.05 2.80 -3.88
CA ALA A 749 -20.78 2.43 -5.11
C ALA A 749 -19.85 2.14 -6.30
N TRP A 750 -18.68 2.75 -6.35
CA TRP A 750 -17.66 2.50 -7.37
C TRP A 750 -17.09 1.06 -7.34
N ALA A 751 -17.21 0.36 -6.21
CA ALA A 751 -16.75 -1.01 -6.00
C ALA A 751 -17.88 -2.03 -6.07
N LEU A 752 -19.12 -1.60 -6.42
CA LEU A 752 -20.27 -2.50 -6.53
C LEU A 752 -20.25 -3.21 -7.87
N GLU A 753 -20.08 -4.51 -7.82
CA GLU A 753 -20.00 -5.38 -8.99
C GLU A 753 -21.10 -6.45 -8.94
N ARG A 754 -21.67 -6.77 -10.10
CA ARG A 754 -22.60 -7.87 -10.30
C ARG A 754 -22.13 -8.68 -11.47
N TYR A 755 -21.85 -9.97 -11.23
CA TYR A 755 -21.39 -10.87 -12.27
C TYR A 755 -21.88 -12.29 -12.05
N GLU A 756 -21.77 -13.09 -13.08
CA GLU A 756 -22.05 -14.53 -13.02
C GLU A 756 -20.74 -15.28 -12.84
N GLU A 757 -20.67 -16.11 -11.79
CA GLU A 757 -19.51 -16.91 -11.45
C GLU A 757 -19.83 -18.36 -11.76
N VAL A 758 -19.05 -18.96 -12.67
CA VAL A 758 -19.09 -20.39 -12.97
C VAL A 758 -17.69 -20.93 -12.83
N ARG A 759 -17.47 -21.84 -11.89
CA ARG A 759 -16.13 -22.38 -11.62
C ARG A 759 -16.22 -23.75 -10.99
N TRP A 760 -15.14 -24.53 -11.08
CA TRP A 760 -14.97 -25.74 -10.29
C TRP A 760 -14.62 -25.38 -8.85
N ALA A 761 -15.41 -25.84 -7.89
CA ALA A 761 -15.17 -25.64 -6.47
C ALA A 761 -15.88 -26.72 -5.64
N GLN A 762 -15.26 -27.13 -4.53
CA GLN A 762 -15.80 -28.15 -3.63
C GLN A 762 -16.11 -29.48 -4.36
N GLY A 763 -15.37 -29.76 -5.41
CA GLY A 763 -15.52 -30.99 -6.20
C GLY A 763 -16.68 -31.02 -7.17
N ASP A 764 -17.31 -29.89 -7.50
CA ASP A 764 -18.36 -29.78 -8.53
C ASP A 764 -18.37 -28.43 -9.22
N VAL A 765 -19.18 -28.26 -10.25
CA VAL A 765 -19.43 -26.96 -10.91
C VAL A 765 -20.33 -26.11 -10.02
N VAL A 766 -19.80 -25.01 -9.53
CA VAL A 766 -20.55 -23.97 -8.81
C VAL A 766 -20.90 -22.87 -9.78
N SER A 767 -22.19 -22.61 -9.98
CA SER A 767 -22.71 -21.53 -10.82
C SER A 767 -23.63 -20.64 -9.98
N ARG A 768 -23.26 -19.34 -9.87
CA ARG A 768 -24.02 -18.40 -9.06
C ARG A 768 -23.92 -17.00 -9.62
N ARG A 769 -24.96 -16.20 -9.42
CA ARG A 769 -24.91 -14.75 -9.61
C ARG A 769 -24.48 -14.15 -8.30
N VAL A 770 -23.41 -13.36 -8.37
CA VAL A 770 -22.77 -12.76 -7.20
C VAL A 770 -22.90 -11.24 -7.30
N GLU A 771 -23.29 -10.62 -6.20
CA GLU A 771 -23.18 -9.18 -5.96
C GLU A 771 -22.11 -8.94 -4.93
N ARG A 772 -21.11 -8.13 -5.26
CA ARG A 772 -19.99 -7.78 -4.38
C ARG A 772 -19.82 -6.28 -4.24
N LEU A 773 -19.34 -5.88 -3.08
CA LEU A 773 -18.82 -4.56 -2.82
C LEU A 773 -17.31 -4.68 -2.61
N GLY A 774 -16.54 -4.57 -3.69
CA GLY A 774 -15.13 -4.94 -3.69
C GLY A 774 -14.91 -6.39 -3.27
N ALA A 775 -14.15 -6.61 -2.20
CA ALA A 775 -13.92 -7.96 -1.67
C ALA A 775 -15.08 -8.54 -0.85
N VAL A 776 -16.07 -7.72 -0.47
CA VAL A 776 -17.20 -8.14 0.37
C VAL A 776 -18.32 -8.70 -0.49
N GLU A 777 -18.64 -9.98 -0.34
CA GLU A 777 -19.80 -10.60 -1.00
C GLU A 777 -21.08 -10.16 -0.28
N LEU A 778 -21.97 -9.48 -1.00
CA LEU A 778 -23.25 -8.97 -0.47
C LEU A 778 -24.35 -10.03 -0.57
N ALA A 779 -24.46 -10.62 -1.75
CA ALA A 779 -25.44 -11.65 -2.04
C ALA A 779 -24.88 -12.63 -3.07
N ALA A 780 -25.26 -13.89 -2.94
CA ALA A 780 -25.06 -14.92 -3.95
C ALA A 780 -26.34 -15.72 -4.15
N ALA A 781 -26.75 -15.90 -5.39
CA ALA A 781 -27.92 -16.71 -5.73
C ALA A 781 -27.54 -17.74 -6.80
N PRO A 782 -28.03 -18.97 -6.72
CA PRO A 782 -27.79 -19.99 -7.74
C PRO A 782 -28.21 -19.50 -9.13
N LEU A 783 -27.36 -19.69 -10.12
CA LEU A 783 -27.64 -19.36 -11.50
C LEU A 783 -28.38 -20.51 -12.16
N ARG A 784 -29.63 -20.26 -12.62
CA ARG A 784 -30.49 -21.32 -13.19
C ARG A 784 -30.05 -21.78 -14.57
N SER A 785 -29.46 -20.90 -15.34
CA SER A 785 -29.02 -21.15 -16.71
C SER A 785 -27.63 -20.53 -16.92
N PRO A 786 -26.56 -21.21 -16.44
CA PRO A 786 -25.20 -20.73 -16.66
C PRO A 786 -24.84 -20.84 -18.13
N ASP A 787 -23.92 -19.97 -18.59
CA ASP A 787 -23.35 -20.05 -19.93
C ASP A 787 -22.72 -21.44 -20.15
N PRO A 788 -23.13 -22.18 -21.20
CA PRO A 788 -22.56 -23.51 -21.49
C PRO A 788 -21.02 -23.50 -21.66
N ALA A 789 -20.47 -22.45 -22.25
CA ALA A 789 -19.01 -22.35 -22.43
C ALA A 789 -18.28 -22.18 -21.08
N ALA A 790 -18.84 -21.38 -20.17
CA ALA A 790 -18.29 -21.21 -18.82
C ALA A 790 -18.41 -22.51 -18.00
N VAL A 791 -19.49 -23.29 -18.18
CA VAL A 791 -19.62 -24.60 -17.54
C VAL A 791 -18.59 -25.59 -18.07
N GLN A 792 -18.38 -25.61 -19.39
CA GLN A 792 -17.35 -26.44 -20.01
C GLN A 792 -15.94 -26.09 -19.51
N ALA A 793 -15.62 -24.82 -19.42
CA ALA A 793 -14.35 -24.35 -18.85
C ALA A 793 -14.18 -24.81 -17.40
N ALA A 794 -15.21 -24.67 -16.57
CA ALA A 794 -15.18 -25.15 -15.19
C ALA A 794 -15.00 -26.66 -15.07
N LEU A 795 -15.59 -27.46 -15.98
CA LEU A 795 -15.41 -28.92 -16.03
C LEU A 795 -13.99 -29.30 -16.47
N LEU A 796 -13.38 -28.53 -17.38
CA LEU A 796 -11.97 -28.69 -17.76
C LEU A 796 -11.03 -28.37 -16.59
N ASP A 797 -11.32 -27.29 -15.84
CA ASP A 797 -10.59 -26.97 -14.61
C ASP A 797 -10.70 -28.10 -13.58
N GLY A 798 -11.87 -28.71 -13.47
CA GLY A 798 -12.10 -29.87 -12.61
C GLY A 798 -11.28 -31.10 -13.02
N LEU A 799 -11.23 -31.39 -14.32
CA LEU A 799 -10.39 -32.46 -14.86
C LEU A 799 -8.89 -32.17 -14.63
N ALA A 800 -8.47 -30.93 -14.85
CA ALA A 800 -7.08 -30.53 -14.59
C ALA A 800 -6.69 -30.66 -13.10
N ALA A 801 -7.63 -30.38 -12.18
CA ALA A 801 -7.40 -30.44 -10.74
C ALA A 801 -7.45 -31.86 -10.16
N GLU A 802 -8.34 -32.72 -10.64
CA GLU A 802 -8.63 -34.02 -10.05
C GLU A 802 -8.24 -35.21 -10.97
N GLY A 803 -7.83 -34.95 -12.19
CA GLY A 803 -7.36 -35.96 -13.16
C GLY A 803 -8.47 -36.62 -13.97
N THR A 804 -8.05 -37.46 -14.94
CA THR A 804 -8.98 -38.26 -15.80
C THR A 804 -9.72 -39.34 -15.04
N GLY A 805 -9.38 -39.57 -13.75
CA GLY A 805 -10.13 -40.50 -12.87
C GLY A 805 -11.58 -40.07 -12.63
N LEU A 806 -11.95 -38.81 -12.94
CA LEU A 806 -13.34 -38.34 -12.95
C LEU A 806 -14.20 -39.00 -14.03
N LEU A 807 -13.58 -39.60 -15.07
CA LEU A 807 -14.26 -40.24 -16.19
C LEU A 807 -14.47 -41.74 -15.93
N ARG A 808 -15.34 -42.35 -16.70
CA ARG A 808 -15.56 -43.78 -16.66
C ARG A 808 -14.52 -44.49 -17.54
N TRP A 809 -13.59 -45.22 -16.90
CA TRP A 809 -12.64 -46.10 -17.55
C TRP A 809 -13.10 -47.56 -17.48
N SER A 810 -13.53 -48.10 -18.61
CA SER A 810 -13.81 -49.55 -18.75
C SER A 810 -12.49 -50.30 -18.97
N ARG A 811 -12.48 -51.60 -18.76
CA ARG A 811 -11.31 -52.43 -19.08
C ARG A 811 -10.88 -52.31 -20.55
N ASP A 812 -11.84 -52.16 -21.45
CA ASP A 812 -11.56 -51.99 -22.87
C ASP A 812 -11.01 -50.59 -23.18
N ALA A 813 -11.45 -49.56 -22.46
CA ALA A 813 -10.89 -48.19 -22.55
C ALA A 813 -9.43 -48.19 -22.09
N GLU A 814 -9.13 -48.84 -20.98
CA GLU A 814 -7.76 -49.00 -20.48
C GLU A 814 -6.85 -49.71 -21.46
N GLU A 815 -7.37 -50.78 -22.06
CA GLU A 815 -6.65 -51.53 -23.08
C GLU A 815 -6.40 -50.72 -24.35
N LEU A 816 -7.40 -49.97 -24.80
CA LEU A 816 -7.26 -49.02 -25.91
C LEU A 816 -6.18 -47.98 -25.61
N ARG A 817 -6.18 -47.41 -24.42
CA ARG A 817 -5.15 -46.45 -23.97
C ARG A 817 -3.76 -47.08 -24.04
N ARG A 818 -3.57 -48.30 -23.55
CA ARG A 818 -2.28 -49.02 -23.60
C ARG A 818 -1.82 -49.26 -25.03
N ARG A 819 -2.71 -49.62 -25.93
CA ARG A 819 -2.44 -49.81 -27.35
C ARG A 819 -1.99 -48.51 -28.01
N MET A 820 -2.68 -47.39 -27.71
CA MET A 820 -2.32 -46.07 -28.22
C MET A 820 -0.95 -45.62 -27.67
N ALA A 821 -0.72 -45.80 -26.38
CA ALA A 821 0.55 -45.51 -25.71
C ALA A 821 1.72 -46.31 -26.32
N PHE A 822 1.47 -47.58 -26.64
CA PHE A 822 2.46 -48.44 -27.29
C PHE A 822 2.82 -47.91 -28.69
N VAL A 823 1.82 -47.59 -29.51
CA VAL A 823 2.07 -47.05 -30.88
C VAL A 823 2.78 -45.69 -30.83
N HIS A 824 2.39 -44.81 -29.90
CA HIS A 824 3.09 -43.53 -29.69
C HIS A 824 4.57 -43.72 -29.31
N ARG A 825 4.84 -44.62 -28.39
CA ARG A 825 6.19 -44.91 -27.91
C ARG A 825 7.08 -45.46 -29.00
N VAL A 826 6.55 -46.27 -29.92
CA VAL A 826 7.30 -46.97 -30.96
C VAL A 826 7.49 -46.07 -32.21
N LEU A 827 6.45 -45.41 -32.64
CA LEU A 827 6.42 -44.68 -33.91
C LEU A 827 6.49 -43.14 -33.72
N GLY A 828 6.24 -42.60 -32.51
CA GLY A 828 6.20 -41.16 -32.28
C GLY A 828 5.09 -40.46 -33.01
N PRO A 829 5.20 -39.17 -33.25
CA PRO A 829 4.21 -38.42 -34.01
C PRO A 829 4.03 -39.01 -35.43
N PRO A 830 2.81 -38.98 -35.99
CA PRO A 830 1.60 -38.26 -35.51
C PRO A 830 0.73 -39.02 -34.52
N TRP A 831 1.17 -40.17 -34.02
CA TRP A 831 0.39 -40.94 -33.01
C TRP A 831 0.34 -40.17 -31.67
N PRO A 832 -0.81 -40.07 -31.03
CA PRO A 832 -1.00 -39.27 -29.85
C PRO A 832 -0.33 -39.84 -28.61
N ASP A 833 0.29 -38.96 -27.82
CA ASP A 833 0.60 -39.28 -26.42
C ASP A 833 -0.70 -39.35 -25.63
N VAL A 834 -0.87 -40.42 -24.84
CA VAL A 834 -2.03 -40.68 -24.00
C VAL A 834 -1.65 -40.86 -22.52
N ALA A 835 -0.47 -40.34 -22.14
CA ALA A 835 -0.12 -40.11 -20.72
C ALA A 835 -1.16 -39.18 -20.06
N GLU A 836 -1.28 -39.22 -18.75
CA GLU A 836 -2.30 -38.49 -18.00
C GLU A 836 -2.23 -36.99 -18.33
N ASP A 837 -1.03 -36.40 -18.23
CA ASP A 837 -0.82 -34.98 -18.49
C ASP A 837 -1.13 -34.59 -19.94
N ALA A 838 -0.79 -35.44 -20.91
CA ALA A 838 -1.07 -35.22 -22.32
C ALA A 838 -2.58 -35.30 -22.62
N LEU A 839 -3.29 -36.21 -21.98
CA LEU A 839 -4.76 -36.30 -22.09
C LEU A 839 -5.45 -35.11 -21.47
N LEU A 840 -4.98 -34.60 -20.31
CA LEU A 840 -5.52 -33.41 -19.66
C LEU A 840 -5.26 -32.16 -20.48
N ALA A 841 -4.06 -32.01 -21.02
CA ALA A 841 -3.69 -30.85 -21.85
C ALA A 841 -4.54 -30.73 -23.13
N ARG A 842 -5.13 -31.84 -23.59
CA ARG A 842 -5.95 -31.95 -24.81
C ARG A 842 -7.40 -32.36 -24.52
N ALA A 843 -7.86 -32.13 -23.26
CA ALA A 843 -9.17 -32.61 -22.80
C ALA A 843 -10.33 -32.05 -23.66
N ASP A 844 -10.23 -30.82 -24.13
CA ASP A 844 -11.21 -30.18 -25.01
C ASP A 844 -11.30 -30.86 -26.40
N GLU A 845 -10.19 -31.39 -26.92
CA GLU A 845 -10.16 -32.06 -28.25
C GLU A 845 -10.91 -33.38 -28.24
N TRP A 846 -10.69 -34.20 -27.22
CA TRP A 846 -11.25 -35.57 -27.22
C TRP A 846 -12.53 -35.74 -26.42
N LEU A 847 -12.79 -34.81 -25.46
CA LEU A 847 -14.01 -34.80 -24.64
C LEU A 847 -15.01 -33.70 -25.03
N GLY A 848 -14.68 -32.82 -25.98
CA GLY A 848 -15.49 -31.64 -26.30
C GLY A 848 -17.00 -31.92 -26.46
N PRO A 849 -17.42 -32.91 -27.25
CA PRO A 849 -18.85 -33.22 -27.44
C PRO A 849 -19.57 -33.65 -26.16
N GLU A 850 -18.90 -34.38 -25.25
CA GLU A 850 -19.43 -34.80 -23.97
C GLU A 850 -19.44 -33.64 -22.97
N LEU A 851 -18.37 -32.86 -22.89
CA LEU A 851 -18.27 -31.68 -22.02
C LEU A 851 -19.32 -30.63 -22.37
N ALA A 852 -19.62 -30.43 -23.64
CA ALA A 852 -20.67 -29.52 -24.08
C ALA A 852 -22.07 -29.88 -23.51
N ARG A 853 -22.29 -31.17 -23.21
CA ARG A 853 -23.56 -31.69 -22.65
C ARG A 853 -23.51 -31.82 -21.13
N ALA A 854 -22.33 -31.96 -20.53
CA ALA A 854 -22.14 -32.08 -19.09
C ALA A 854 -22.43 -30.77 -18.38
N ARG A 855 -22.95 -30.84 -17.15
CA ARG A 855 -23.28 -29.67 -16.34
C ARG A 855 -22.70 -29.71 -14.93
N ARG A 856 -22.22 -30.87 -14.49
CA ARG A 856 -21.76 -31.14 -13.14
C ARG A 856 -20.80 -32.33 -13.08
N ARG A 857 -20.11 -32.53 -11.95
CA ARG A 857 -19.23 -33.67 -11.69
C ARG A 857 -19.84 -35.00 -12.06
N ALA A 858 -21.11 -35.24 -11.67
CA ALA A 858 -21.80 -36.52 -11.92
C ALA A 858 -21.95 -36.85 -13.42
N ASP A 859 -21.88 -35.84 -14.28
CA ASP A 859 -21.96 -36.04 -15.73
C ASP A 859 -20.60 -36.48 -16.29
N LEU A 860 -19.47 -35.99 -15.72
CA LEU A 860 -18.13 -36.48 -16.05
C LEU A 860 -17.98 -37.98 -15.79
N ALA A 861 -18.51 -38.47 -14.65
CA ALA A 861 -18.45 -39.87 -14.29
C ALA A 861 -19.24 -40.80 -15.27
N ARG A 862 -20.08 -40.23 -16.13
CA ARG A 862 -20.81 -40.96 -17.16
C ARG A 862 -20.09 -40.98 -18.53
N ILE A 863 -19.11 -40.14 -18.70
CA ILE A 863 -18.36 -40.07 -19.96
C ILE A 863 -17.51 -41.30 -20.10
N ASP A 864 -17.72 -42.07 -21.19
CA ASP A 864 -16.93 -43.26 -21.51
C ASP A 864 -15.63 -42.81 -22.21
N ALA A 865 -14.52 -42.90 -21.48
CA ALA A 865 -13.20 -42.59 -22.00
C ALA A 865 -12.84 -43.40 -23.23
N GLY A 866 -13.28 -44.68 -23.30
CA GLY A 866 -13.02 -45.58 -24.41
C GLY A 866 -13.72 -45.15 -25.71
N ALA A 867 -14.90 -44.54 -25.61
CA ALA A 867 -15.61 -44.01 -26.75
C ALA A 867 -15.01 -42.69 -27.25
N ALA A 868 -14.38 -41.94 -26.38
CA ALA A 868 -13.80 -40.61 -26.67
C ALA A 868 -12.34 -40.68 -27.20
N LEU A 869 -11.50 -41.55 -26.63
CA LEU A 869 -10.07 -41.71 -26.99
C LEU A 869 -9.78 -41.84 -28.47
N PRO A 870 -10.58 -42.54 -29.29
CA PRO A 870 -10.29 -42.67 -30.73
C PRO A 870 -10.27 -41.36 -31.50
N ARG A 871 -10.84 -40.27 -30.95
CA ARG A 871 -10.78 -38.93 -31.57
C ARG A 871 -9.38 -38.40 -31.65
N LEU A 872 -8.50 -38.82 -30.74
CA LEU A 872 -7.09 -38.42 -30.73
C LEU A 872 -6.28 -39.10 -31.81
N LEU A 873 -6.76 -40.19 -32.45
CA LEU A 873 -6.04 -40.85 -33.51
C LEU A 873 -5.83 -39.92 -34.73
N PRO A 874 -4.77 -40.11 -35.51
CA PRO A 874 -4.41 -39.23 -36.62
C PRO A 874 -5.33 -39.38 -37.86
N TRP A 875 -6.59 -38.98 -37.71
CA TRP A 875 -7.59 -39.05 -38.78
C TRP A 875 -7.28 -38.11 -39.97
N ALA A 876 -6.71 -36.97 -39.70
CA ALA A 876 -6.39 -35.97 -40.71
C ALA A 876 -5.35 -36.42 -41.70
N THR A 877 -4.43 -37.31 -41.32
CA THR A 877 -3.40 -37.89 -42.18
C THR A 877 -3.84 -39.24 -42.79
N GLY A 878 -5.01 -39.76 -42.39
CA GLY A 878 -5.50 -41.05 -42.84
C GLY A 878 -4.82 -42.26 -42.14
N GLU A 879 -3.83 -42.04 -41.29
CA GLU A 879 -3.08 -43.13 -40.61
C GLU A 879 -3.88 -43.84 -39.56
N ALA A 880 -4.91 -43.16 -38.98
CA ALA A 880 -5.80 -43.76 -38.01
C ALA A 880 -6.38 -45.12 -38.43
N ALA A 881 -6.62 -45.37 -39.71
CA ALA A 881 -7.12 -46.61 -40.25
C ALA A 881 -6.14 -47.80 -40.02
N ARG A 882 -4.84 -47.53 -39.93
CA ARG A 882 -3.82 -48.55 -39.67
C ARG A 882 -3.63 -48.90 -38.21
N PHE A 883 -4.31 -48.22 -37.30
CA PHE A 883 -4.14 -48.44 -35.84
C PHE A 883 -4.44 -49.91 -35.45
N ALA A 884 -5.48 -50.51 -36.04
CA ALA A 884 -5.84 -51.90 -35.75
C ALA A 884 -4.83 -52.92 -36.28
N GLU A 885 -4.11 -52.58 -37.36
CA GLU A 885 -3.00 -53.34 -37.90
C GLU A 885 -1.74 -53.21 -37.07
N LEU A 886 -1.39 -51.98 -36.70
CA LEU A 886 -0.18 -51.63 -35.93
C LEU A 886 -0.22 -52.19 -34.50
N ALA A 887 -1.37 -52.09 -33.84
CA ALA A 887 -1.58 -52.64 -32.51
C ALA A 887 -2.89 -53.42 -32.41
N PRO A 888 -2.95 -54.64 -33.00
CA PRO A 888 -4.13 -55.45 -32.97
C PRO A 888 -4.49 -55.89 -31.51
N GLU A 889 -5.79 -55.89 -31.21
CA GLU A 889 -6.25 -56.39 -29.90
C GLU A 889 -5.89 -57.89 -29.73
N ARG A 890 -5.97 -58.63 -30.82
CA ARG A 890 -5.70 -60.06 -30.84
C ARG A 890 -4.87 -60.45 -32.08
N ILE A 891 -3.98 -61.40 -31.90
CA ILE A 891 -3.20 -62.02 -32.98
C ILE A 891 -3.78 -63.39 -33.21
N GLU A 892 -4.03 -63.72 -34.51
CA GLU A 892 -4.42 -65.08 -34.90
C GLU A 892 -3.17 -65.97 -35.00
N VAL A 893 -3.17 -67.06 -34.23
CA VAL A 893 -2.06 -68.00 -34.21
C VAL A 893 -2.40 -69.21 -35.11
N PRO A 894 -1.39 -70.01 -35.55
CA PRO A 894 -1.60 -71.13 -36.51
C PRO A 894 -2.72 -72.06 -36.21
N SER A 895 -3.13 -72.25 -34.93
CA SER A 895 -4.25 -73.04 -34.52
C SER A 895 -5.64 -72.42 -34.85
N GLY A 896 -5.68 -71.19 -35.41
CA GLY A 896 -6.86 -70.36 -35.65
C GLY A 896 -7.45 -69.73 -34.36
N SER A 897 -6.71 -69.78 -33.27
CA SER A 897 -7.10 -69.08 -32.02
C SER A 897 -6.72 -67.63 -32.15
N ARG A 898 -7.60 -66.67 -31.72
CA ARG A 898 -7.31 -65.26 -31.63
C ARG A 898 -6.90 -64.90 -30.21
N ILE A 899 -5.62 -64.79 -29.98
CA ILE A 899 -5.03 -64.57 -28.65
C ILE A 899 -4.87 -63.09 -28.43
N ARG A 900 -5.32 -62.59 -27.26
CA ARG A 900 -5.21 -61.20 -26.84
C ARG A 900 -3.75 -60.84 -26.62
N VAL A 901 -3.34 -59.66 -27.11
CA VAL A 901 -2.00 -59.07 -26.86
C VAL A 901 -2.11 -58.16 -25.68
N ASP A 902 -1.23 -58.32 -24.72
CA ASP A 902 -1.09 -57.40 -23.58
C ASP A 902 -0.04 -56.33 -23.87
N TYR A 903 -0.48 -55.04 -23.86
CA TYR A 903 0.36 -53.88 -24.11
C TYR A 903 0.75 -53.16 -22.83
N GLY A 904 0.54 -53.76 -21.62
CA GLY A 904 0.80 -53.14 -20.33
C GLY A 904 2.28 -53.01 -19.95
N GLY A 905 3.20 -53.75 -20.65
CA GLY A 905 4.63 -53.71 -20.39
C GLY A 905 5.41 -52.86 -21.41
N GLU A 906 6.73 -52.90 -21.31
CA GLU A 906 7.64 -52.24 -22.29
C GLU A 906 7.49 -52.88 -23.68
N GLN A 907 7.35 -54.19 -23.73
CA GLN A 907 7.11 -54.95 -24.95
C GLN A 907 5.75 -55.63 -24.91
N PRO A 908 5.03 -55.71 -26.04
CA PRO A 908 3.75 -56.40 -26.11
C PRO A 908 3.92 -57.90 -25.86
N VAL A 909 3.01 -58.46 -25.06
CA VAL A 909 3.09 -59.86 -24.62
C VAL A 909 1.95 -60.70 -25.24
N LEU A 910 2.29 -61.86 -25.80
CA LEU A 910 1.36 -62.85 -26.32
C LEU A 910 1.41 -64.08 -25.45
N ALA A 911 0.44 -64.29 -24.57
CA ALA A 911 0.37 -65.46 -23.71
C ALA A 911 -0.46 -66.54 -24.38
N VAL A 912 0.18 -67.62 -24.87
CA VAL A 912 -0.44 -68.64 -25.71
C VAL A 912 0.07 -70.00 -25.38
N LYS A 913 -0.80 -71.06 -25.50
CA LYS A 913 -0.34 -72.41 -25.30
C LYS A 913 0.61 -72.87 -26.42
N LEU A 914 1.72 -73.49 -26.04
CA LEU A 914 2.84 -73.80 -26.90
C LEU A 914 2.39 -74.61 -28.16
N GLN A 915 1.42 -75.58 -28.00
CA GLN A 915 0.93 -76.30 -29.12
C GLN A 915 0.10 -75.58 -30.14
N GLU A 916 -0.42 -74.40 -29.78
CA GLU A 916 -1.16 -73.50 -30.67
C GLU A 916 -0.27 -72.71 -31.62
N LEU A 917 1.01 -72.66 -31.32
CA LEU A 917 2.03 -71.98 -32.12
C LEU A 917 2.84 -72.92 -33.02
N PHE A 918 2.61 -74.22 -32.99
CA PHE A 918 3.31 -75.13 -33.89
C PHE A 918 3.04 -74.75 -35.35
N GLY A 919 4.07 -74.78 -36.17
CA GLY A 919 4.06 -74.28 -37.54
C GLY A 919 4.35 -72.81 -37.73
N LEU A 920 4.51 -72.06 -36.62
CA LEU A 920 4.90 -70.67 -36.66
C LEU A 920 6.44 -70.57 -36.57
N ALA A 921 7.08 -70.17 -37.65
CA ALA A 921 8.55 -70.11 -37.71
C ALA A 921 9.09 -68.86 -37.11
N GLU A 922 8.37 -67.74 -37.24
CA GLU A 922 8.83 -66.39 -36.82
C GLU A 922 7.97 -65.83 -35.73
N THR A 923 8.57 -64.97 -34.90
CA THR A 923 7.84 -64.24 -33.85
C THR A 923 6.93 -63.20 -34.51
N PRO A 924 5.61 -63.16 -34.14
CA PRO A 924 4.73 -62.10 -34.59
C PRO A 924 5.23 -60.73 -34.22
N ARG A 925 5.01 -59.74 -35.06
CA ARG A 925 5.39 -58.35 -34.84
C ARG A 925 4.17 -57.44 -34.80
N VAL A 926 4.22 -56.44 -33.92
CA VAL A 926 3.21 -55.36 -33.86
C VAL A 926 3.93 -54.00 -33.93
N ALA A 927 3.52 -53.13 -34.84
CA ALA A 927 4.23 -51.90 -35.14
C ALA A 927 5.76 -52.09 -35.42
N GLY A 928 6.14 -53.24 -35.98
CA GLY A 928 7.53 -53.58 -36.26
C GLY A 928 8.30 -54.15 -35.03
N VAL A 929 7.71 -54.18 -33.85
CA VAL A 929 8.30 -54.71 -32.62
C VAL A 929 7.92 -56.19 -32.46
N PRO A 930 8.86 -57.11 -32.20
CA PRO A 930 8.53 -58.51 -31.92
C PRO A 930 7.78 -58.58 -30.59
N VAL A 931 6.70 -59.43 -30.56
CA VAL A 931 5.97 -59.66 -29.29
C VAL A 931 6.78 -60.61 -28.42
N VAL A 932 6.74 -60.43 -27.11
CA VAL A 932 7.26 -61.39 -26.15
C VAL A 932 6.24 -62.47 -25.99
N VAL A 933 6.58 -63.70 -26.42
CA VAL A 933 5.68 -64.85 -26.36
C VAL A 933 5.85 -65.55 -25.02
N HIS A 934 4.81 -65.52 -24.21
CA HIS A 934 4.68 -66.35 -23.02
C HIS A 934 4.09 -67.68 -23.43
N LEU A 935 4.97 -68.63 -23.58
CA LEU A 935 4.57 -70.02 -23.95
C LEU A 935 3.97 -70.74 -22.73
N LEU A 936 2.73 -71.06 -22.84
CA LEU A 936 2.00 -71.69 -21.78
C LEU A 936 1.93 -73.23 -21.99
N SER A 937 2.04 -73.96 -20.89
CA SER A 937 1.74 -75.43 -20.87
C SER A 937 0.28 -75.70 -21.23
N PRO A 938 -0.11 -76.88 -21.56
CA PRO A 938 -1.48 -77.23 -21.82
C PRO A 938 -2.47 -76.83 -20.72
N ALA A 939 -2.04 -76.79 -19.48
CA ALA A 939 -2.84 -76.30 -18.33
C ALA A 939 -2.82 -74.82 -18.12
N GLY A 940 -2.24 -74.02 -19.05
CA GLY A 940 -2.21 -72.53 -18.97
C GLY A 940 -1.15 -71.96 -18.02
N ARG A 941 -0.18 -72.74 -17.56
CA ARG A 941 0.92 -72.30 -16.72
C ARG A 941 2.11 -71.86 -17.58
N PRO A 942 2.86 -70.82 -17.26
CA PRO A 942 4.04 -70.45 -17.97
C PRO A 942 5.04 -71.61 -18.06
N ALA A 943 5.53 -71.83 -19.25
CA ALA A 943 6.53 -72.87 -19.56
C ALA A 943 7.86 -72.26 -20.08
N ALA A 944 7.78 -71.16 -20.85
CA ALA A 944 8.94 -70.44 -21.34
C ALA A 944 8.48 -69.03 -21.75
N VAL A 945 9.45 -68.10 -21.85
CA VAL A 945 9.25 -66.73 -22.37
C VAL A 945 10.32 -66.47 -23.44
N THR A 946 9.90 -66.05 -24.59
CA THR A 946 10.82 -65.70 -25.67
C THR A 946 10.35 -64.52 -26.49
N ALA A 947 11.29 -63.67 -26.94
CA ALA A 947 11.05 -62.66 -27.95
C ALA A 947 11.49 -63.12 -29.34
N ASP A 948 12.22 -64.29 -29.44
CA ASP A 948 12.64 -64.89 -30.66
C ASP A 948 12.17 -66.39 -30.69
N LEU A 949 11.07 -66.59 -31.35
CA LEU A 949 10.44 -67.91 -31.47
C LEU A 949 11.28 -68.86 -32.29
N ALA A 950 11.98 -68.38 -33.33
CA ALA A 950 12.84 -69.21 -34.15
C ALA A 950 14.02 -69.78 -33.33
N SER A 951 14.68 -68.94 -32.55
CA SER A 951 15.75 -69.33 -31.63
C SER A 951 15.22 -70.32 -30.58
N PHE A 952 14.06 -69.96 -29.98
CA PHE A 952 13.43 -70.85 -29.01
C PHE A 952 13.12 -72.25 -29.56
N TRP A 953 12.61 -72.41 -30.81
CA TRP A 953 12.36 -73.63 -31.43
C TRP A 953 13.66 -74.50 -31.62
N ARG A 954 14.77 -73.84 -31.95
CA ARG A 954 16.07 -74.51 -32.16
C ARG A 954 16.63 -75.04 -30.85
N ASP A 955 16.68 -74.19 -29.85
CA ASP A 955 17.53 -74.34 -28.68
C ASP A 955 16.71 -74.55 -27.38
N GLY A 956 15.66 -73.75 -27.13
CA GLY A 956 14.89 -73.71 -25.87
C GLY A 956 13.81 -74.85 -25.82
N TYR A 957 13.18 -75.15 -26.92
CA TYR A 957 12.05 -76.07 -27.01
C TYR A 957 12.40 -77.47 -26.52
N ARG A 958 13.64 -77.99 -26.77
CA ARG A 958 14.06 -79.33 -26.38
C ARG A 958 13.96 -79.54 -24.85
N ALA A 959 14.39 -78.54 -24.07
CA ALA A 959 14.29 -78.62 -22.61
C ALA A 959 12.80 -78.61 -22.12
N VAL A 960 12.02 -77.69 -22.67
CA VAL A 960 10.57 -77.56 -22.36
C VAL A 960 9.78 -78.78 -22.79
N ARG A 961 10.09 -79.40 -23.94
CA ARG A 961 9.54 -80.61 -24.40
C ARG A 961 9.81 -81.77 -23.44
N ALA A 962 11.08 -81.91 -22.98
CA ALA A 962 11.47 -82.97 -22.05
C ALA A 962 10.70 -82.94 -20.75
N GLU A 963 10.56 -81.67 -20.19
CA GLU A 963 9.81 -81.45 -18.95
C GLU A 963 8.27 -81.68 -19.11
N LEU A 964 7.66 -81.09 -20.13
CA LEU A 964 6.24 -81.09 -20.28
C LEU A 964 5.65 -82.37 -20.88
N ARG A 965 6.43 -83.11 -21.68
CA ARG A 965 5.97 -84.41 -22.27
C ARG A 965 5.65 -85.48 -21.18
N GLY A 966 6.41 -85.47 -20.12
CA GLY A 966 6.12 -86.41 -19.00
C GLY A 966 4.85 -86.00 -18.26
N ARG A 967 4.63 -84.64 -18.08
CA ARG A 967 3.47 -84.13 -17.33
C ARG A 967 2.16 -84.11 -18.17
N TYR A 968 2.26 -83.97 -19.49
CA TYR A 968 1.13 -83.86 -20.41
C TYR A 968 1.25 -84.82 -21.58
N PRO A 969 1.29 -86.19 -21.36
CA PRO A 969 1.58 -87.25 -22.37
C PRO A 969 0.54 -87.31 -23.48
N ARG A 970 -0.70 -86.85 -23.24
CA ARG A 970 -1.80 -86.82 -24.23
C ARG A 970 -1.71 -85.63 -25.22
N HIS A 971 -0.81 -84.70 -25.06
CA HIS A 971 -0.64 -83.67 -26.00
C HIS A 971 0.47 -83.98 -27.00
N PRO A 972 0.45 -83.41 -28.24
CA PRO A 972 1.50 -83.63 -29.20
C PRO A 972 2.79 -82.87 -28.77
N TRP A 973 3.93 -83.57 -28.89
CA TRP A 973 5.26 -83.08 -28.59
C TRP A 973 6.18 -83.41 -29.75
N PRO A 974 6.08 -82.75 -30.97
CA PRO A 974 6.86 -83.04 -32.12
C PRO A 974 8.36 -82.86 -31.88
N GLU A 975 9.20 -83.43 -32.71
CA GLU A 975 10.63 -83.16 -32.64
C GLU A 975 10.97 -81.76 -33.25
N ASP A 976 10.34 -81.41 -34.33
CA ASP A 976 10.40 -80.15 -34.91
C ASP A 976 9.06 -79.46 -34.80
N PRO A 977 8.97 -78.45 -33.90
CA PRO A 977 7.74 -77.67 -33.68
C PRO A 977 7.50 -76.59 -34.77
N SER A 978 8.49 -76.21 -35.55
CA SER A 978 8.38 -75.16 -36.59
C SER A 978 7.56 -75.61 -37.78
N THR A 979 7.57 -76.91 -38.07
CA THR A 979 6.83 -77.51 -39.21
C THR A 979 5.62 -78.34 -38.77
N ALA A 980 5.41 -78.52 -37.48
CA ALA A 980 4.35 -79.33 -36.91
C ALA A 980 2.96 -78.71 -37.07
N ALA A 981 1.96 -79.48 -37.26
CA ALA A 981 0.56 -78.97 -37.31
C ALA A 981 0.10 -78.44 -35.96
N PRO A 982 -0.40 -77.20 -35.86
CA PRO A 982 -0.90 -76.60 -34.64
C PRO A 982 -2.13 -77.30 -34.15
N THR A 983 -2.34 -77.29 -32.82
CA THR A 983 -3.54 -78.00 -32.25
C THR A 983 -4.02 -77.39 -30.95
N ARG A 984 -5.31 -77.37 -30.77
CA ARG A 984 -6.01 -77.10 -29.50
C ARG A 984 -6.42 -78.34 -28.78
N ARG A 985 -6.29 -79.55 -29.41
CA ARG A 985 -6.84 -80.81 -28.90
C ARG A 985 -5.73 -81.68 -28.41
N THR A 986 -6.08 -82.61 -27.54
CA THR A 986 -5.23 -83.74 -27.15
C THR A 986 -5.23 -84.80 -28.27
N ASN A 987 -4.19 -85.59 -28.36
CA ASN A 987 -4.16 -86.71 -29.27
C ASN A 987 -5.37 -87.68 -28.96
N ALA A 988 -6.02 -88.11 -30.00
CA ALA A 988 -7.06 -89.18 -29.80
C ALA A 988 -6.46 -90.43 -29.13
N ARG A 989 -7.24 -91.05 -28.21
CA ARG A 989 -6.84 -92.38 -27.65
C ARG A 989 -6.60 -93.30 -28.82
N ARG A 990 -5.38 -93.76 -29.01
CA ARG A 990 -5.12 -94.94 -29.79
C ARG A 990 -5.68 -96.07 -28.92
N GLY A 991 -6.78 -96.76 -29.36
CA GLY A 991 -7.32 -97.96 -28.82
C GLY A 991 -6.41 -99.05 -29.09
#